data_93f9a6a27935677adff0aa577f94ee47
#
_entry.id   93f9a6a27935677adff0aa577f94ee47
#
_cell.length_a   1.000
_cell.length_b   1.000
_cell.length_c   1.000
_cell.angle_alpha   90.00
_cell.angle_beta   90.00
_cell.angle_gamma   90.00
#
_symmetry.space_group_name_H-M   'P 1'
#
loop_
_entity.id
_entity.type
_entity.pdbx_description
1 polymer ?
#
loop_
_entity_poly.entity_id
_entity_poly.type
_entity_poly.pdbx_seq_one_letter_code
_entity_poly.pdbx_strand_id
1 'polypeptide(L)'
;MEFSFVFGASAIGVAFAMFLTRQILSKSNGTTEMQKVSDAIKEGAEAFLSRQNRTIFYLAILTATLIFILYGFARATNEHDPVTNPVQLGLWIMLSFLLGAACSVVSGYIGMWIAIRTNIRTAAGALTSLNEALVIALRGGAATGFLVVTLCILGIAGLFTVINAVGATSVEKIPLLIAGFGFGASFVALFAQLGGGIYTKAADVGADLVGKVEAGIPEDDPRNPAVIADLVGDNVGDCAGRGADIFESMAAENIGAMIIASALYVGNQSAFESAGVGILGVLLFPLIVNAFGMIASLVGVLIVKTDGNENPMNALNRGYYVSTGLTALGFFVACKWFLGPFWLNFFLCGIVGLVTALIFVYLTQYYTEYAYRPVRSIATASLTGPATNVIGGIAVGMESAALPVLTISAAIITAYFLGQSSGLKDAGLFGTAVATLGMLGTAAYILAMDNFGPITDNAGGIVEMSEQPESVREKTDKLDAMGNTTKALTKGYAVGSAGLAAFLLFSAYLDELRNYGSPLESVDLSKPEVFIGGMLGAMLVFLFSSFAIRAVGSAAQSVIGEVRRQFASLKRLASGDIEFTKDFKPDYRACVDIVTAAALREMVLPGALVVLMPIVVGVLFKFIYTANGGEGAKGSEVVAGLLMVGTIAGILMALFLNNTGGAWDNAKKFVESGNFKDEKGVVHRKKSDAHKAAVVGDT
;
A
#
# COMPACT_ATOMS: atom_id res chain seq x y z
N MET A 1 11.72 -15.97 -25.99
CA MET A 1 11.36 -16.88 -24.89
C MET A 1 10.83 -16.05 -23.71
N GLU A 2 11.48 -14.96 -23.35
CA GLU A 2 11.20 -14.11 -22.19
C GLU A 2 9.78 -13.52 -22.23
N PHE A 3 9.42 -12.86 -23.32
CA PHE A 3 8.07 -12.31 -23.49
C PHE A 3 6.97 -13.39 -23.46
N SER A 4 7.23 -14.55 -24.10
CA SER A 4 6.25 -15.64 -24.10
C SER A 4 6.00 -16.17 -22.70
N PHE A 5 7.03 -16.21 -21.84
CA PHE A 5 6.88 -16.61 -20.45
C PHE A 5 6.08 -15.56 -19.65
N VAL A 6 6.45 -14.28 -19.77
CA VAL A 6 5.78 -13.19 -19.05
C VAL A 6 4.30 -13.09 -19.43
N PHE A 7 3.98 -13.09 -20.73
CA PHE A 7 2.58 -13.05 -21.19
C PHE A 7 1.81 -14.34 -20.85
N GLY A 8 2.47 -15.51 -20.96
CA GLY A 8 1.87 -16.79 -20.57
C GLY A 8 1.52 -16.86 -19.10
N ALA A 9 2.44 -16.48 -18.21
CA ALA A 9 2.20 -16.39 -16.77
C ALA A 9 1.09 -15.38 -16.45
N SER A 10 1.10 -14.23 -17.13
CA SER A 10 0.04 -13.22 -16.95
C SER A 10 -1.33 -13.74 -17.38
N ALA A 11 -1.42 -14.51 -18.47
CA ALA A 11 -2.67 -15.15 -18.87
C ALA A 11 -3.18 -16.14 -17.83
N ILE A 12 -2.28 -16.91 -17.19
CA ILE A 12 -2.62 -17.80 -16.07
C ILE A 12 -3.15 -16.97 -14.89
N GLY A 13 -2.49 -15.84 -14.54
CA GLY A 13 -2.93 -14.95 -13.47
C GLY A 13 -4.34 -14.40 -13.69
N VAL A 14 -4.64 -13.89 -14.90
CA VAL A 14 -5.99 -13.43 -15.27
C VAL A 14 -7.00 -14.57 -15.20
N ALA A 15 -6.68 -15.74 -15.78
CA ALA A 15 -7.57 -16.89 -15.78
C ALA A 15 -7.91 -17.36 -14.35
N PHE A 16 -6.90 -17.38 -13.47
CA PHE A 16 -7.07 -17.75 -12.07
C PHE A 16 -7.92 -16.72 -11.31
N ALA A 17 -7.66 -15.45 -11.49
CA ALA A 17 -8.47 -14.39 -10.88
C ALA A 17 -9.93 -14.44 -11.34
N MET A 18 -10.17 -14.66 -12.63
CA MET A 18 -11.52 -14.87 -13.17
C MET A 18 -12.18 -16.14 -12.60
N PHE A 19 -11.43 -17.22 -12.43
CA PHE A 19 -11.92 -18.46 -11.80
C PHE A 19 -12.36 -18.19 -10.35
N LEU A 20 -11.52 -17.51 -9.54
CA LEU A 20 -11.85 -17.16 -8.17
C LEU A 20 -13.07 -16.23 -8.11
N THR A 21 -13.11 -15.21 -8.95
CA THR A 21 -14.25 -14.28 -9.02
C THR A 21 -15.55 -15.01 -9.35
N ARG A 22 -15.57 -15.90 -10.34
CA ARG A 22 -16.75 -16.71 -10.67
C ARG A 22 -17.16 -17.60 -9.50
N GLN A 23 -16.21 -18.21 -8.82
CA GLN A 23 -16.47 -19.06 -7.66
C GLN A 23 -17.10 -18.27 -6.50
N ILE A 24 -16.62 -17.05 -6.24
CA ILE A 24 -17.19 -16.16 -5.24
C ILE A 24 -18.61 -15.75 -5.63
N LEU A 25 -18.79 -15.29 -6.86
CA LEU A 25 -20.10 -14.84 -7.35
C LEU A 25 -21.18 -15.95 -7.37
N SER A 26 -20.77 -17.21 -7.37
CA SER A 26 -21.69 -18.37 -7.27
C SER A 26 -22.16 -18.66 -5.84
N LYS A 27 -21.55 -18.04 -4.83
CA LYS A 27 -21.94 -18.20 -3.42
C LYS A 27 -23.19 -17.39 -3.08
N SER A 28 -23.90 -17.81 -2.02
CA SER A 28 -25.11 -17.16 -1.54
C SER A 28 -24.87 -15.68 -1.16
N ASN A 29 -25.86 -14.85 -1.41
CA ASN A 29 -25.91 -13.44 -0.94
C ASN A 29 -26.57 -13.31 0.45
N GLY A 30 -26.80 -14.38 1.18
CA GLY A 30 -27.40 -14.35 2.51
C GLY A 30 -28.88 -13.95 2.52
N THR A 31 -29.31 -13.36 3.61
CA THR A 31 -30.70 -12.93 3.83
C THR A 31 -31.02 -11.63 3.10
N THR A 32 -32.32 -11.30 3.01
CA THR A 32 -32.77 -10.03 2.40
C THR A 32 -32.26 -8.81 3.18
N GLU A 33 -32.15 -8.93 4.49
CA GLU A 33 -31.65 -7.88 5.38
C GLU A 33 -30.16 -7.64 5.12
N MET A 34 -29.34 -8.70 5.03
CA MET A 34 -27.93 -8.60 4.63
C MET A 34 -27.76 -7.90 3.27
N GLN A 35 -28.62 -8.22 2.30
CA GLN A 35 -28.58 -7.64 0.96
C GLN A 35 -28.85 -6.12 1.00
N LYS A 36 -29.81 -5.66 1.82
CA LYS A 36 -30.12 -4.23 1.97
C LYS A 36 -28.91 -3.45 2.49
N VAL A 37 -28.23 -3.98 3.50
CA VAL A 37 -27.00 -3.36 4.07
C VAL A 37 -25.89 -3.32 3.02
N SER A 38 -25.65 -4.45 2.35
CA SER A 38 -24.64 -4.56 1.30
C SER A 38 -24.90 -3.62 0.11
N ASP A 39 -26.16 -3.44 -0.29
CA ASP A 39 -26.52 -2.53 -1.37
C ASP A 39 -26.28 -1.06 -0.98
N ALA A 40 -26.52 -0.69 0.29
CA ALA A 40 -26.21 0.65 0.79
C ALA A 40 -24.68 0.92 0.80
N ILE A 41 -23.87 -0.05 1.25
CA ILE A 41 -22.40 0.01 1.20
C ILE A 41 -21.93 0.18 -0.25
N LYS A 42 -22.48 -0.62 -1.16
CA LYS A 42 -22.14 -0.58 -2.59
C LYS A 42 -22.45 0.77 -3.21
N GLU A 43 -23.64 1.32 -2.97
CA GLU A 43 -24.04 2.65 -3.49
C GLU A 43 -23.08 3.73 -3.02
N GLY A 44 -22.72 3.74 -1.75
CA GLY A 44 -21.77 4.70 -1.16
C GLY A 44 -20.36 4.59 -1.77
N ALA A 45 -19.84 3.37 -1.89
CA ALA A 45 -18.50 3.13 -2.41
C ALA A 45 -18.38 3.46 -3.91
N GLU A 46 -19.40 3.09 -4.73
CA GLU A 46 -19.44 3.44 -6.15
C GLU A 46 -19.57 4.97 -6.36
N ALA A 47 -20.35 5.65 -5.52
CA ALA A 47 -20.49 7.10 -5.56
C ALA A 47 -19.19 7.83 -5.22
N PHE A 48 -18.48 7.39 -4.16
CA PHE A 48 -17.18 7.95 -3.78
C PHE A 48 -16.15 7.77 -4.89
N LEU A 49 -15.93 6.54 -5.36
CA LEU A 49 -14.93 6.26 -6.40
C LEU A 49 -15.21 6.98 -7.71
N SER A 50 -16.48 7.10 -8.09
CA SER A 50 -16.85 7.87 -9.29
C SER A 50 -16.41 9.32 -9.18
N ARG A 51 -16.62 9.97 -8.03
CA ARG A 51 -16.20 11.36 -7.78
C ARG A 51 -14.67 11.47 -7.68
N GLN A 52 -14.01 10.56 -6.96
CA GLN A 52 -12.56 10.54 -6.79
C GLN A 52 -11.85 10.32 -8.13
N ASN A 53 -12.24 9.29 -8.89
CA ASN A 53 -11.64 8.98 -10.18
C ASN A 53 -11.82 10.10 -11.20
N ARG A 54 -12.95 10.81 -11.15
CA ARG A 54 -13.15 12.01 -11.98
C ARG A 54 -12.16 13.11 -11.64
N THR A 55 -11.91 13.36 -10.36
CA THR A 55 -10.92 14.36 -9.91
C THR A 55 -9.51 13.94 -10.33
N ILE A 56 -9.13 12.68 -10.08
CA ILE A 56 -7.84 12.11 -10.48
C ILE A 56 -7.64 12.20 -12.00
N PHE A 57 -8.67 11.91 -12.79
CA PHE A 57 -8.63 12.00 -14.25
C PHE A 57 -8.26 13.40 -14.74
N TYR A 58 -8.92 14.46 -14.22
CA TYR A 58 -8.59 15.82 -14.62
C TYR A 58 -7.17 16.22 -14.22
N LEU A 59 -6.74 15.84 -13.01
CA LEU A 59 -5.37 16.10 -12.54
C LEU A 59 -4.34 15.33 -13.37
N ALA A 60 -4.62 14.08 -13.73
CA ALA A 60 -3.73 13.28 -14.57
C ALA A 60 -3.59 13.84 -15.99
N ILE A 61 -4.68 14.30 -16.62
CA ILE A 61 -4.63 14.95 -17.94
C ILE A 61 -3.83 16.26 -17.88
N LEU A 62 -4.04 17.07 -16.82
CA LEU A 62 -3.25 18.29 -16.62
C LEU A 62 -1.76 17.98 -16.50
N THR A 63 -1.40 17.01 -15.64
CA THR A 63 0.00 16.60 -15.42
C THR A 63 0.60 16.00 -16.69
N ALA A 64 -0.11 15.14 -17.42
CA ALA A 64 0.32 14.58 -18.69
C ALA A 64 0.62 15.67 -19.73
N THR A 65 -0.25 16.70 -19.80
CA THR A 65 -0.04 17.85 -20.69
C THR A 65 1.21 18.64 -20.30
N LEU A 66 1.42 18.87 -19.01
CA LEU A 66 2.61 19.55 -18.50
C LEU A 66 3.89 18.74 -18.81
N ILE A 67 3.88 17.43 -18.63
CA ILE A 67 4.98 16.53 -19.00
C ILE A 67 5.29 16.66 -20.50
N PHE A 68 4.27 16.61 -21.35
CA PHE A 68 4.45 16.75 -22.79
C PHE A 68 5.07 18.10 -23.18
N ILE A 69 4.59 19.19 -22.59
CA ILE A 69 5.14 20.55 -22.85
C ILE A 69 6.58 20.64 -22.35
N LEU A 70 6.86 20.13 -21.16
CA LEU A 70 8.19 20.18 -20.56
C LEU A 70 9.23 19.43 -21.41
N TYR A 71 8.95 18.18 -21.76
CA TYR A 71 9.88 17.35 -22.51
C TYR A 71 9.91 17.67 -24.01
N GLY A 72 8.78 18.08 -24.59
CA GLY A 72 8.65 18.35 -26.02
C GLY A 72 9.13 19.74 -26.45
N PHE A 73 9.04 20.76 -25.56
CA PHE A 73 9.24 22.14 -25.96
C PHE A 73 10.10 22.97 -25.01
N ALA A 74 10.06 22.70 -23.71
CA ALA A 74 10.74 23.55 -22.73
C ALA A 74 12.16 23.09 -22.38
N ARG A 75 12.43 21.79 -22.49
CA ARG A 75 13.73 21.19 -22.17
C ARG A 75 14.64 21.18 -23.41
N ALA A 76 15.94 21.46 -23.20
CA ALA A 76 16.95 21.24 -24.24
C ALA A 76 17.15 19.74 -24.48
N THR A 77 17.42 19.38 -25.74
CA THR A 77 17.76 18.00 -26.11
C THR A 77 19.16 17.64 -25.60
N ASN A 78 19.35 16.38 -25.23
CA ASN A 78 20.62 15.82 -24.80
C ASN A 78 20.96 14.60 -25.67
N GLU A 79 22.24 14.34 -25.91
CA GLU A 79 22.72 13.18 -26.69
C GLU A 79 22.39 11.83 -25.99
N HIS A 80 22.21 11.85 -24.67
CA HIS A 80 21.82 10.66 -23.91
C HIS A 80 20.31 10.39 -23.91
N ASP A 81 19.51 11.31 -24.46
CA ASP A 81 18.07 11.09 -24.57
C ASP A 81 17.74 9.77 -25.27
N PRO A 82 16.75 9.00 -24.78
CA PRO A 82 16.36 7.76 -25.44
C PRO A 82 15.80 7.99 -26.85
N VAL A 83 15.26 9.17 -27.13
CA VAL A 83 14.75 9.59 -28.45
C VAL A 83 15.29 10.98 -28.77
N THR A 84 15.89 11.15 -29.93
CA THR A 84 16.52 12.41 -30.35
C THR A 84 15.53 13.53 -30.68
N ASN A 85 14.31 13.18 -31.09
CA ASN A 85 13.24 14.15 -31.33
C ASN A 85 12.51 14.49 -30.01
N PRO A 86 12.58 15.74 -29.50
CA PRO A 86 11.98 16.10 -28.20
C PRO A 86 10.48 15.93 -28.16
N VAL A 87 9.76 16.19 -29.28
CA VAL A 87 8.31 16.01 -29.34
C VAL A 87 7.93 14.53 -29.23
N GLN A 88 8.69 13.64 -29.88
CA GLN A 88 8.49 12.20 -29.75
C GLN A 88 8.84 11.72 -28.33
N LEU A 89 9.90 12.24 -27.73
CA LEU A 89 10.27 11.93 -26.35
C LEU A 89 9.12 12.33 -25.38
N GLY A 90 8.65 13.57 -25.49
CA GLY A 90 7.53 14.07 -24.69
C GLY A 90 6.27 13.24 -24.88
N LEU A 91 5.98 12.82 -26.12
CA LEU A 91 4.84 11.96 -26.43
C LEU A 91 4.93 10.59 -25.76
N TRP A 92 6.09 9.92 -25.86
CA TRP A 92 6.28 8.59 -25.25
C TRP A 92 6.17 8.65 -23.73
N ILE A 93 6.78 9.64 -23.07
CA ILE A 93 6.71 9.80 -21.61
C ILE A 93 5.26 10.11 -21.19
N MET A 94 4.55 11.00 -21.89
CA MET A 94 3.16 11.31 -21.65
C MET A 94 2.26 10.08 -21.80
N LEU A 95 2.40 9.30 -22.88
CA LEU A 95 1.59 8.09 -23.10
C LEU A 95 1.89 7.02 -22.05
N SER A 96 3.16 6.85 -21.69
CA SER A 96 3.58 5.95 -20.60
C SER A 96 2.92 6.37 -19.27
N PHE A 97 2.94 7.66 -18.93
CA PHE A 97 2.30 8.22 -17.75
C PHE A 97 0.79 7.94 -17.75
N LEU A 98 0.09 8.24 -18.85
CA LEU A 98 -1.35 8.02 -18.96
C LEU A 98 -1.71 6.53 -18.84
N LEU A 99 -0.92 5.65 -19.41
CA LEU A 99 -1.15 4.21 -19.33
C LEU A 99 -0.95 3.71 -17.88
N GLY A 100 0.12 4.15 -17.21
CA GLY A 100 0.36 3.82 -15.79
C GLY A 100 -0.76 4.32 -14.88
N ALA A 101 -1.20 5.57 -15.10
CA ALA A 101 -2.33 6.15 -14.39
C ALA A 101 -3.63 5.35 -14.62
N ALA A 102 -3.94 5.01 -15.87
CA ALA A 102 -5.11 4.22 -16.21
C ALA A 102 -5.09 2.83 -15.55
N CYS A 103 -3.96 2.13 -15.60
CA CYS A 103 -3.80 0.83 -14.94
C CYS A 103 -3.97 0.91 -13.42
N SER A 104 -3.46 1.96 -12.78
CA SER A 104 -3.60 2.18 -11.33
C SER A 104 -5.06 2.44 -10.94
N VAL A 105 -5.78 3.30 -11.68
CA VAL A 105 -7.24 3.51 -11.48
C VAL A 105 -8.01 2.19 -11.62
N VAL A 106 -7.70 1.41 -12.66
CA VAL A 106 -8.35 0.11 -12.90
C VAL A 106 -8.06 -0.86 -11.76
N SER A 107 -6.83 -0.90 -11.24
CA SER A 107 -6.44 -1.73 -10.09
C SER A 107 -7.26 -1.41 -8.85
N GLY A 108 -7.40 -0.12 -8.50
CA GLY A 108 -8.22 0.33 -7.37
C GLY A 108 -9.70 0.00 -7.56
N TYR A 109 -10.25 0.25 -8.75
CA TYR A 109 -11.65 -0.06 -9.06
C TYR A 109 -11.94 -1.57 -8.97
N ILE A 110 -11.07 -2.41 -9.52
CA ILE A 110 -11.21 -3.89 -9.43
C ILE A 110 -11.18 -4.33 -7.97
N GLY A 111 -10.25 -3.78 -7.17
CA GLY A 111 -10.14 -4.10 -5.74
C GLY A 111 -11.46 -3.89 -5.01
N MET A 112 -12.04 -2.69 -5.13
CA MET A 112 -13.33 -2.37 -4.53
C MET A 112 -14.46 -3.25 -5.11
N TRP A 113 -14.51 -3.41 -6.43
CA TRP A 113 -15.60 -4.13 -7.10
C TRP A 113 -15.70 -5.59 -6.62
N ILE A 114 -14.55 -6.24 -6.43
CA ILE A 114 -14.48 -7.61 -5.92
C ILE A 114 -14.79 -7.64 -4.41
N ALA A 115 -14.22 -6.71 -3.63
CA ALA A 115 -14.38 -6.66 -2.18
C ALA A 115 -15.86 -6.54 -1.80
N ILE A 116 -16.59 -5.56 -2.31
CA ILE A 116 -18.01 -5.36 -2.00
C ILE A 116 -18.85 -6.61 -2.28
N ARG A 117 -18.55 -7.32 -3.36
CA ARG A 117 -19.26 -8.55 -3.71
C ARG A 117 -18.84 -9.75 -2.86
N THR A 118 -17.65 -9.70 -2.29
CA THR A 118 -17.13 -10.72 -1.39
C THR A 118 -17.63 -10.51 0.03
N ASN A 119 -17.78 -9.28 0.50
CA ASN A 119 -18.21 -8.95 1.86
C ASN A 119 -19.51 -9.65 2.24
N ILE A 120 -20.56 -9.47 1.45
CA ILE A 120 -21.85 -10.10 1.71
C ILE A 120 -21.79 -11.64 1.64
N ARG A 121 -20.96 -12.18 0.75
CA ARG A 121 -20.81 -13.64 0.61
C ARG A 121 -19.99 -14.23 1.75
N THR A 122 -19.06 -13.48 2.30
CA THR A 122 -18.33 -13.84 3.53
C THR A 122 -19.28 -13.84 4.71
N ALA A 123 -20.12 -12.83 4.87
CA ALA A 123 -21.17 -12.77 5.88
C ALA A 123 -22.15 -13.96 5.73
N ALA A 124 -22.60 -14.26 4.53
CA ALA A 124 -23.44 -15.43 4.25
C ALA A 124 -22.73 -16.76 4.53
N GLY A 125 -21.43 -16.87 4.23
CA GLY A 125 -20.60 -18.03 4.54
C GLY A 125 -20.49 -18.30 6.04
N ALA A 126 -20.47 -17.22 6.87
CA ALA A 126 -20.43 -17.32 8.32
C ALA A 126 -21.73 -17.96 8.90
N LEU A 127 -22.87 -17.88 8.20
CA LEU A 127 -24.07 -18.63 8.58
C LEU A 127 -23.81 -20.15 8.59
N THR A 128 -22.96 -20.61 7.66
CA THR A 128 -22.64 -22.05 7.53
C THR A 128 -21.47 -22.43 8.42
N SER A 129 -20.28 -21.86 8.21
CA SER A 129 -19.07 -22.19 8.99
C SER A 129 -18.01 -21.10 8.94
N LEU A 130 -17.13 -21.10 9.94
CA LEU A 130 -15.94 -20.23 9.99
C LEU A 130 -15.02 -20.47 8.77
N ASN A 131 -14.81 -21.74 8.39
CA ASN A 131 -13.94 -22.09 7.26
C ASN A 131 -14.50 -21.59 5.92
N GLU A 132 -15.81 -21.65 5.72
CA GLU A 132 -16.42 -21.15 4.48
C GLU A 132 -16.24 -19.64 4.37
N ALA A 133 -16.51 -18.89 5.43
CA ALA A 133 -16.30 -17.45 5.46
C ALA A 133 -14.82 -17.07 5.23
N LEU A 134 -13.87 -17.74 5.90
CA LEU A 134 -12.43 -17.55 5.72
C LEU A 134 -12.00 -17.77 4.27
N VAL A 135 -12.41 -18.88 3.66
CA VAL A 135 -12.02 -19.23 2.28
C VAL A 135 -12.62 -18.25 1.28
N ILE A 136 -13.86 -17.78 1.48
CA ILE A 136 -14.50 -16.79 0.61
C ILE A 136 -13.74 -15.46 0.72
N ALA A 137 -13.46 -14.97 1.92
CA ALA A 137 -12.77 -13.70 2.14
C ALA A 137 -11.36 -13.72 1.53
N LEU A 138 -10.56 -14.77 1.79
CA LEU A 138 -9.22 -14.89 1.22
C LEU A 138 -9.22 -14.97 -0.30
N ARG A 139 -10.16 -15.73 -0.89
CA ARG A 139 -10.26 -15.84 -2.35
C ARG A 139 -10.72 -14.55 -3.00
N GLY A 140 -11.52 -13.73 -2.31
CA GLY A 140 -11.86 -12.38 -2.75
C GLY A 140 -10.63 -11.48 -2.80
N GLY A 141 -9.87 -11.44 -1.72
CA GLY A 141 -8.60 -10.74 -1.68
C GLY A 141 -7.61 -11.25 -2.73
N ALA A 142 -7.52 -12.57 -2.91
CA ALA A 142 -6.65 -13.18 -3.92
C ALA A 142 -7.06 -12.79 -5.35
N ALA A 143 -8.35 -12.80 -5.68
CA ALA A 143 -8.80 -12.39 -7.01
C ALA A 143 -8.35 -10.95 -7.34
N THR A 144 -8.44 -10.04 -6.36
CA THR A 144 -7.88 -8.68 -6.49
C THR A 144 -6.36 -8.71 -6.66
N GLY A 145 -5.65 -9.42 -5.77
CA GLY A 145 -4.19 -9.47 -5.78
C GLY A 145 -3.62 -9.97 -7.11
N PHE A 146 -4.20 -11.03 -7.66
CA PHE A 146 -3.77 -11.56 -8.97
C PHE A 146 -4.04 -10.60 -10.11
N LEU A 147 -5.18 -9.90 -10.13
CA LEU A 147 -5.48 -8.93 -11.18
C LEU A 147 -4.55 -7.72 -11.12
N VAL A 148 -4.27 -7.20 -9.92
CA VAL A 148 -3.37 -6.07 -9.72
C VAL A 148 -1.95 -6.41 -10.19
N VAL A 149 -1.38 -7.52 -9.72
CA VAL A 149 -0.04 -7.98 -10.09
C VAL A 149 0.04 -8.26 -11.60
N THR A 150 -0.95 -8.95 -12.15
CA THR A 150 -0.98 -9.27 -13.58
C THR A 150 -1.10 -8.01 -14.44
N LEU A 151 -1.92 -7.04 -14.02
CA LEU A 151 -2.09 -5.77 -14.75
C LEU A 151 -0.79 -4.96 -14.76
N CYS A 152 -0.02 -4.99 -13.67
CA CYS A 152 1.29 -4.35 -13.59
C CYS A 152 2.28 -5.00 -14.59
N ILE A 153 2.42 -6.33 -14.53
CA ILE A 153 3.32 -7.08 -15.41
C ILE A 153 2.93 -6.87 -16.89
N LEU A 154 1.64 -6.98 -17.22
CA LEU A 154 1.12 -6.79 -18.58
C LEU A 154 1.31 -5.36 -19.07
N GLY A 155 1.08 -4.36 -18.22
CA GLY A 155 1.25 -2.95 -18.57
C GLY A 155 2.67 -2.63 -18.96
N ILE A 156 3.64 -3.05 -18.14
CA ILE A 156 5.06 -2.83 -18.39
C ILE A 156 5.56 -3.64 -19.59
N ALA A 157 5.27 -4.95 -19.65
CA ALA A 157 5.68 -5.82 -20.75
C ALA A 157 5.05 -5.42 -22.10
N GLY A 158 3.77 -5.03 -22.06
CA GLY A 158 3.04 -4.56 -23.23
C GLY A 158 3.63 -3.26 -23.77
N LEU A 159 3.88 -2.28 -22.89
CA LEU A 159 4.49 -1.01 -23.29
C LEU A 159 5.91 -1.22 -23.83
N PHE A 160 6.72 -2.06 -23.18
CA PHE A 160 8.03 -2.44 -23.66
C PHE A 160 7.96 -3.04 -25.07
N THR A 161 7.03 -3.97 -25.27
CA THR A 161 6.84 -4.64 -26.57
C THR A 161 6.45 -3.65 -27.66
N VAL A 162 5.56 -2.70 -27.38
CA VAL A 162 5.12 -1.68 -28.32
C VAL A 162 6.28 -0.76 -28.71
N ILE A 163 7.02 -0.23 -27.72
CA ILE A 163 8.17 0.66 -27.97
C ILE A 163 9.24 -0.05 -28.79
N ASN A 164 9.53 -1.31 -28.48
CA ASN A 164 10.49 -2.12 -29.21
C ASN A 164 10.04 -2.43 -30.65
N ALA A 165 8.76 -2.76 -30.86
CA ALA A 165 8.21 -3.08 -32.18
C ALA A 165 8.17 -1.87 -33.11
N VAL A 166 7.93 -0.68 -32.58
CA VAL A 166 7.95 0.58 -33.33
C VAL A 166 9.40 1.03 -33.64
N GLY A 167 10.39 0.48 -32.91
CA GLY A 167 11.80 0.90 -33.07
C GLY A 167 12.02 2.34 -32.62
N ALA A 168 11.30 2.79 -31.57
CA ALA A 168 11.38 4.17 -31.10
C ALA A 168 12.77 4.50 -30.54
N THR A 169 13.44 3.52 -29.92
CA THR A 169 14.79 3.63 -29.35
C THR A 169 15.47 2.27 -29.32
N SER A 170 16.75 2.25 -28.95
CA SER A 170 17.48 1.00 -28.70
C SER A 170 16.96 0.28 -27.45
N VAL A 171 17.09 -1.05 -27.42
CA VAL A 171 16.47 -1.91 -26.41
C VAL A 171 16.89 -1.52 -24.97
N GLU A 172 18.16 -1.17 -24.79
CA GLU A 172 18.71 -0.77 -23.49
C GLU A 172 18.12 0.54 -22.96
N LYS A 173 17.64 1.43 -23.84
CA LYS A 173 17.04 2.71 -23.46
C LYS A 173 15.51 2.66 -23.26
N ILE A 174 14.85 1.54 -23.60
CA ILE A 174 13.39 1.40 -23.43
C ILE A 174 12.93 1.64 -21.98
N PRO A 175 13.60 1.13 -20.93
CA PRO A 175 13.18 1.36 -19.54
C PRO A 175 13.05 2.85 -19.17
N LEU A 176 13.87 3.74 -19.76
CA LEU A 176 13.78 5.18 -19.55
C LEU A 176 12.48 5.78 -20.11
N LEU A 177 11.98 5.28 -21.23
CA LEU A 177 10.69 5.70 -21.79
C LEU A 177 9.50 5.16 -20.98
N ILE A 178 9.66 4.00 -20.36
CA ILE A 178 8.64 3.37 -19.53
C ILE A 178 8.59 4.03 -18.12
N ALA A 179 9.60 4.78 -17.70
CA ALA A 179 9.62 5.45 -16.39
C ALA A 179 8.35 6.30 -16.14
N GLY A 180 7.78 6.90 -17.20
CA GLY A 180 6.50 7.59 -17.15
C GLY A 180 5.36 6.73 -16.63
N PHE A 181 5.34 5.42 -16.92
CA PHE A 181 4.32 4.49 -16.41
C PHE A 181 4.36 4.38 -14.89
N GLY A 182 5.55 4.23 -14.30
CA GLY A 182 5.72 4.22 -12.85
C GLY A 182 5.23 5.53 -12.22
N PHE A 183 5.60 6.68 -12.83
CA PHE A 183 5.15 7.98 -12.34
C PHE A 183 3.62 8.15 -12.45
N GLY A 184 2.98 7.69 -13.52
CA GLY A 184 1.53 7.70 -13.66
C GLY A 184 0.82 6.84 -12.63
N ALA A 185 1.37 5.65 -12.35
CA ALA A 185 0.89 4.76 -11.31
C ALA A 185 0.98 5.43 -9.92
N SER A 186 2.13 6.01 -9.60
CA SER A 186 2.40 6.71 -8.34
C SER A 186 1.48 7.92 -8.14
N PHE A 187 1.28 8.70 -9.18
CA PHE A 187 0.39 9.85 -9.15
C PHE A 187 -1.04 9.47 -8.77
N VAL A 188 -1.59 8.43 -9.36
CA VAL A 188 -2.93 7.94 -9.04
C VAL A 188 -2.99 7.34 -7.64
N ALA A 189 -2.02 6.51 -7.27
CA ALA A 189 -1.96 5.87 -5.98
C ALA A 189 -1.91 6.89 -4.83
N LEU A 190 -1.14 7.97 -4.98
CA LEU A 190 -1.08 9.07 -4.01
C LEU A 190 -2.49 9.61 -3.71
N PHE A 191 -3.26 9.98 -4.73
CA PHE A 191 -4.59 10.56 -4.53
C PHE A 191 -5.63 9.52 -4.11
N ALA A 192 -5.53 8.29 -4.63
CA ALA A 192 -6.43 7.20 -4.25
C ALA A 192 -6.29 6.82 -2.78
N GLN A 193 -5.05 6.67 -2.29
CA GLN A 193 -4.78 6.37 -0.89
C GLN A 193 -5.09 7.54 0.03
N LEU A 194 -4.70 8.76 -0.35
CA LEU A 194 -4.92 9.92 0.49
C LEU A 194 -6.41 10.22 0.64
N GLY A 195 -7.17 10.22 -0.45
CA GLY A 195 -8.61 10.43 -0.42
C GLY A 195 -9.37 9.29 0.27
N GLY A 196 -9.05 8.04 -0.06
CA GLY A 196 -9.62 6.86 0.57
C GLY A 196 -9.27 6.76 2.06
N GLY A 197 -8.01 7.01 2.43
CA GLY A 197 -7.55 6.96 3.83
C GLY A 197 -8.15 8.06 4.71
N ILE A 198 -8.29 9.30 4.19
CA ILE A 198 -9.00 10.38 4.90
C ILE A 198 -10.46 9.99 5.09
N TYR A 199 -11.10 9.44 4.05
CA TYR A 199 -12.49 8.98 4.12
C TYR A 199 -12.67 7.92 5.21
N THR A 200 -11.91 6.82 5.12
CA THR A 200 -12.01 5.67 6.05
C THR A 200 -11.83 6.13 7.49
N LYS A 201 -10.74 6.84 7.80
CA LYS A 201 -10.47 7.25 9.16
C LYS A 201 -11.41 8.33 9.69
N ALA A 202 -11.90 9.21 8.84
CA ALA A 202 -12.90 10.21 9.26
C ALA A 202 -14.27 9.58 9.58
N ALA A 203 -14.67 8.56 8.82
CA ALA A 203 -15.89 7.81 9.06
C ALA A 203 -15.81 6.98 10.34
N ASP A 204 -14.70 6.22 10.50
CA ASP A 204 -14.39 5.41 11.68
C ASP A 204 -14.41 6.28 12.98
N VAL A 205 -13.63 7.38 13.00
CA VAL A 205 -13.63 8.32 14.13
C VAL A 205 -15.03 8.88 14.41
N GLY A 206 -15.79 9.22 13.36
CA GLY A 206 -17.15 9.74 13.47
C GLY A 206 -18.14 8.71 14.02
N ALA A 207 -18.03 7.46 13.59
CA ALA A 207 -18.86 6.36 14.06
C ALA A 207 -18.52 5.97 15.51
N ASP A 208 -17.23 5.80 15.82
CA ASP A 208 -16.76 5.30 17.09
C ASP A 208 -16.92 6.33 18.24
N LEU A 209 -16.49 7.57 18.01
CA LEU A 209 -16.52 8.57 19.05
C LEU A 209 -17.96 8.88 19.51
N VAL A 210 -18.87 9.09 18.57
CA VAL A 210 -20.26 9.41 18.95
C VAL A 210 -21.05 8.16 19.30
N GLY A 211 -20.86 7.05 18.59
CA GLY A 211 -21.57 5.80 18.84
C GLY A 211 -21.13 5.12 20.14
N LYS A 212 -19.86 4.76 20.23
CA LYS A 212 -19.34 3.97 21.37
C LYS A 212 -19.13 4.81 22.64
N VAL A 213 -18.56 6.03 22.50
CA VAL A 213 -18.16 6.84 23.67
C VAL A 213 -19.30 7.70 24.17
N GLU A 214 -20.03 8.43 23.28
CA GLU A 214 -21.08 9.36 23.70
C GLU A 214 -22.46 8.70 23.86
N ALA A 215 -22.86 7.83 22.92
CA ALA A 215 -24.17 7.20 22.89
C ALA A 215 -24.22 5.83 23.60
N GLY A 216 -23.06 5.21 23.85
CA GLY A 216 -22.95 3.92 24.54
C GLY A 216 -23.51 2.72 23.73
N ILE A 217 -23.66 2.87 22.41
CA ILE A 217 -24.14 1.79 21.51
C ILE A 217 -22.97 0.92 21.03
N PRO A 218 -23.22 -0.37 20.71
CA PRO A 218 -22.20 -1.27 20.16
C PRO A 218 -21.59 -0.77 18.84
N GLU A 219 -20.47 -1.37 18.46
CA GLU A 219 -19.87 -1.25 17.12
C GLU A 219 -20.84 -1.80 16.07
N ASP A 220 -20.88 -1.18 14.91
CA ASP A 220 -21.77 -1.53 13.79
C ASP A 220 -23.26 -1.52 14.09
N ASP A 221 -23.68 -0.88 15.18
CA ASP A 221 -25.10 -0.81 15.55
C ASP A 221 -25.91 -0.06 14.48
N PRO A 222 -27.04 -0.63 13.97
CA PRO A 222 -27.83 0.00 12.91
C PRO A 222 -28.45 1.35 13.33
N ARG A 223 -28.44 1.69 14.61
CA ARG A 223 -28.89 3.02 15.08
C ARG A 223 -27.87 4.12 14.87
N ASN A 224 -26.61 3.78 14.57
CA ASN A 224 -25.56 4.78 14.33
C ASN A 224 -25.56 5.24 12.85
N PRO A 225 -25.85 6.53 12.56
CA PRO A 225 -25.90 7.02 11.18
C PRO A 225 -24.58 6.94 10.41
N ALA A 226 -23.42 6.84 11.10
CA ALA A 226 -22.12 6.82 10.46
C ALA A 226 -21.63 5.40 10.07
N VAL A 227 -22.27 4.32 10.53
CA VAL A 227 -21.80 2.95 10.29
C VAL A 227 -21.70 2.60 8.81
N ILE A 228 -22.67 2.98 7.98
CA ILE A 228 -22.56 2.74 6.54
C ILE A 228 -21.38 3.53 5.92
N ALA A 229 -21.12 4.75 6.41
CA ALA A 229 -19.96 5.50 5.94
C ALA A 229 -18.65 4.84 6.32
N ASP A 230 -18.57 4.26 7.50
CA ASP A 230 -17.42 3.50 7.98
C ASP A 230 -17.17 2.24 7.11
N LEU A 231 -18.17 1.40 6.94
CA LEU A 231 -18.10 0.21 6.07
C LEU A 231 -17.81 0.55 4.59
N VAL A 232 -18.24 1.71 4.08
CA VAL A 232 -17.84 2.23 2.77
C VAL A 232 -16.36 2.56 2.79
N GLY A 233 -15.86 3.16 3.86
CA GLY A 233 -14.47 3.54 4.06
C GLY A 233 -13.50 2.37 3.80
N ASP A 234 -13.73 1.24 4.41
CA ASP A 234 -12.93 0.03 4.21
C ASP A 234 -12.81 -0.39 2.74
N ASN A 235 -13.91 -0.26 1.99
CA ASN A 235 -13.90 -0.63 0.57
C ASN A 235 -13.14 0.38 -0.30
N VAL A 236 -13.22 1.67 0.01
CA VAL A 236 -12.59 2.71 -0.81
C VAL A 236 -11.18 3.07 -0.36
N GLY A 237 -10.88 2.98 0.94
CA GLY A 237 -9.55 3.23 1.49
C GLY A 237 -8.68 1.97 1.48
N ASP A 238 -9.13 0.93 2.17
CA ASP A 238 -8.30 -0.27 2.37
C ASP A 238 -8.32 -1.23 1.16
N CYS A 239 -9.40 -1.34 0.39
CA CYS A 239 -9.41 -2.20 -0.80
C CYS A 239 -8.97 -1.46 -2.06
N ALA A 240 -9.60 -0.33 -2.40
CA ALA A 240 -9.27 0.42 -3.62
C ALA A 240 -7.93 1.14 -3.51
N GLY A 241 -7.68 1.84 -2.39
CA GLY A 241 -6.42 2.53 -2.13
C GLY A 241 -5.23 1.57 -2.12
N ARG A 242 -5.36 0.41 -1.48
CA ARG A 242 -4.31 -0.61 -1.45
C ARG A 242 -4.05 -1.28 -2.80
N GLY A 243 -5.10 -1.49 -3.59
CA GLY A 243 -4.93 -1.97 -4.97
C GLY A 243 -4.05 -1.03 -5.80
N ALA A 244 -4.26 0.28 -5.67
CA ALA A 244 -3.43 1.29 -6.32
C ALA A 244 -2.00 1.36 -5.74
N ASP A 245 -1.82 1.24 -4.42
CA ASP A 245 -0.54 1.27 -3.70
C ASP A 245 0.40 0.13 -4.13
N ILE A 246 -0.06 -1.11 -4.05
CA ILE A 246 0.76 -2.27 -4.44
C ILE A 246 1.05 -2.24 -5.94
N PHE A 247 0.09 -1.77 -6.76
CA PHE A 247 0.32 -1.56 -8.19
C PHE A 247 1.44 -0.56 -8.44
N GLU A 248 1.43 0.59 -7.77
CA GLU A 248 2.47 1.61 -7.83
C GLU A 248 3.84 1.06 -7.43
N SER A 249 3.92 0.45 -6.23
CA SER A 249 5.16 -0.11 -5.70
C SER A 249 5.77 -1.11 -6.68
N MET A 250 4.96 -2.06 -7.19
CA MET A 250 5.42 -3.03 -8.16
C MET A 250 5.85 -2.38 -9.49
N ALA A 251 5.13 -1.37 -9.97
CA ALA A 251 5.47 -0.67 -11.21
C ALA A 251 6.81 0.07 -11.07
N ALA A 252 6.97 0.85 -10.01
CA ALA A 252 8.17 1.64 -9.75
C ALA A 252 9.41 0.75 -9.54
N GLU A 253 9.25 -0.32 -8.75
CA GLU A 253 10.35 -1.24 -8.45
C GLU A 253 10.78 -2.07 -9.67
N ASN A 254 9.83 -2.57 -10.47
CA ASN A 254 10.15 -3.27 -11.72
C ASN A 254 10.89 -2.36 -12.70
N ILE A 255 10.38 -1.15 -12.91
CA ILE A 255 11.00 -0.20 -13.86
C ILE A 255 12.35 0.27 -13.34
N GLY A 256 12.48 0.59 -12.06
CA GLY A 256 13.76 0.94 -11.44
C GLY A 256 14.79 -0.19 -11.58
N ALA A 257 14.38 -1.44 -11.32
CA ALA A 257 15.24 -2.60 -11.51
C ALA A 257 15.62 -2.82 -12.98
N MET A 258 14.70 -2.55 -13.94
CA MET A 258 15.01 -2.62 -15.38
C MET A 258 16.00 -1.55 -15.81
N ILE A 259 15.93 -0.33 -15.27
CA ILE A 259 16.90 0.75 -15.56
C ILE A 259 18.29 0.33 -15.07
N ILE A 260 18.40 -0.18 -13.84
CA ILE A 260 19.69 -0.65 -13.31
C ILE A 260 20.19 -1.90 -14.04
N ALA A 261 19.29 -2.80 -14.42
CA ALA A 261 19.62 -3.96 -15.25
C ALA A 261 20.21 -3.55 -16.61
N SER A 262 19.66 -2.50 -17.22
CA SER A 262 20.20 -1.91 -18.44
C SER A 262 21.63 -1.37 -18.23
N ALA A 263 21.82 -0.55 -17.21
CA ALA A 263 23.14 0.01 -16.89
C ALA A 263 24.17 -1.09 -16.60
N LEU A 264 23.77 -2.12 -15.85
CA LEU A 264 24.62 -3.30 -15.59
C LEU A 264 25.00 -4.02 -16.90
N TYR A 265 24.04 -4.28 -17.78
CA TYR A 265 24.31 -4.99 -19.04
C TYR A 265 25.25 -4.19 -19.93
N VAL A 266 24.98 -2.90 -20.15
CA VAL A 266 25.81 -2.02 -20.96
C VAL A 266 27.24 -1.90 -20.40
N GLY A 267 27.37 -1.75 -19.08
CA GLY A 267 28.67 -1.67 -18.40
C GLY A 267 29.49 -2.96 -18.42
N ASN A 268 28.86 -4.13 -18.70
CA ASN A 268 29.50 -5.45 -18.69
C ASN A 268 29.15 -6.27 -19.94
N GLN A 269 28.90 -5.64 -21.08
CA GLN A 269 28.41 -6.29 -22.30
C GLN A 269 29.25 -7.50 -22.71
N SER A 270 30.58 -7.35 -22.74
CA SER A 270 31.49 -8.44 -23.13
C SER A 270 31.40 -9.66 -22.19
N ALA A 271 31.17 -9.45 -20.91
CA ALA A 271 31.04 -10.54 -19.93
C ALA A 271 29.71 -11.29 -20.13
N PHE A 272 28.61 -10.58 -20.37
CA PHE A 272 27.31 -11.20 -20.63
C PHE A 272 27.26 -11.93 -21.98
N GLU A 273 27.78 -11.32 -23.05
CA GLU A 273 27.84 -11.94 -24.38
C GLU A 273 28.72 -13.20 -24.41
N SER A 274 29.90 -13.18 -23.74
CA SER A 274 30.75 -14.35 -23.59
C SER A 274 30.08 -15.48 -22.79
N ALA A 275 29.19 -15.14 -21.87
CA ALA A 275 28.39 -16.07 -21.09
C ALA A 275 27.11 -16.54 -21.82
N GLY A 276 26.84 -16.05 -23.03
CA GLY A 276 25.63 -16.36 -23.80
C GLY A 276 24.35 -15.75 -23.21
N VAL A 277 24.46 -14.70 -22.40
CA VAL A 277 23.34 -14.01 -21.77
C VAL A 277 22.93 -12.82 -22.63
N GLY A 278 21.70 -12.85 -23.14
CA GLY A 278 21.16 -11.78 -23.97
C GLY A 278 20.57 -10.62 -23.13
N ILE A 279 20.60 -9.41 -23.69
CA ILE A 279 20.10 -8.19 -23.06
C ILE A 279 18.65 -8.32 -22.57
N LEU A 280 17.76 -8.93 -23.35
CA LEU A 280 16.35 -9.10 -22.98
C LEU A 280 16.18 -9.96 -21.74
N GLY A 281 17.01 -10.97 -21.53
CA GLY A 281 16.98 -11.80 -20.33
C GLY A 281 17.28 -11.00 -19.06
N VAL A 282 18.24 -10.08 -19.13
CA VAL A 282 18.64 -9.23 -18.00
C VAL A 282 17.62 -8.11 -17.77
N LEU A 283 17.15 -7.44 -18.82
CA LEU A 283 16.18 -6.35 -18.72
C LEU A 283 14.80 -6.82 -18.26
N LEU A 284 14.32 -7.97 -18.72
CA LEU A 284 13.01 -8.51 -18.35
C LEU A 284 13.07 -9.38 -17.10
N PHE A 285 14.25 -9.59 -16.51
CA PHE A 285 14.43 -10.38 -15.29
C PHE A 285 13.48 -9.96 -14.16
N PRO A 286 13.25 -8.65 -13.87
CA PRO A 286 12.28 -8.22 -12.85
C PRO A 286 10.87 -8.76 -13.11
N LEU A 287 10.37 -8.67 -14.34
CA LEU A 287 9.04 -9.16 -14.71
C LEU A 287 8.94 -10.68 -14.64
N ILE A 288 10.03 -11.38 -14.99
CA ILE A 288 10.10 -12.84 -14.94
C ILE A 288 10.02 -13.35 -13.50
N VAL A 289 10.77 -12.77 -12.56
CA VAL A 289 10.71 -13.21 -11.16
C VAL A 289 9.36 -12.91 -10.52
N ASN A 290 8.74 -11.77 -10.84
CA ASN A 290 7.39 -11.47 -10.38
C ASN A 290 6.34 -12.40 -10.98
N ALA A 291 6.50 -12.84 -12.23
CA ALA A 291 5.64 -13.85 -12.85
C ALA A 291 5.76 -15.21 -12.13
N PHE A 292 6.96 -15.64 -11.75
CA PHE A 292 7.16 -16.83 -10.90
C PHE A 292 6.51 -16.68 -9.53
N GLY A 293 6.68 -15.53 -8.88
CA GLY A 293 6.09 -15.21 -7.58
C GLY A 293 4.55 -15.23 -7.62
N MET A 294 3.97 -14.72 -8.70
CA MET A 294 2.53 -14.81 -8.92
C MET A 294 2.05 -16.26 -9.04
N ILE A 295 2.74 -17.10 -9.81
CA ILE A 295 2.41 -18.54 -9.93
C ILE A 295 2.58 -19.24 -8.57
N ALA A 296 3.62 -18.93 -7.81
CA ALA A 296 3.83 -19.45 -6.47
C ALA A 296 2.69 -19.09 -5.50
N SER A 297 2.23 -17.83 -5.57
CA SER A 297 1.12 -17.31 -4.77
C SER A 297 -0.21 -18.03 -5.08
N LEU A 298 -0.42 -18.45 -6.34
CA LEU A 298 -1.59 -19.25 -6.73
C LEU A 298 -1.66 -20.55 -5.92
N VAL A 299 -0.55 -21.26 -5.82
CA VAL A 299 -0.50 -22.50 -5.02
C VAL A 299 -0.78 -22.21 -3.55
N GLY A 300 -0.17 -21.15 -3.01
CA GLY A 300 -0.38 -20.72 -1.63
C GLY A 300 -1.85 -20.46 -1.29
N VAL A 301 -2.56 -19.74 -2.16
CA VAL A 301 -4.00 -19.45 -1.96
C VAL A 301 -4.85 -20.73 -1.97
N LEU A 302 -4.53 -21.69 -2.83
CA LEU A 302 -5.31 -22.92 -2.97
C LEU A 302 -5.20 -23.87 -1.77
N ILE A 303 -4.09 -23.84 -1.03
CA ILE A 303 -3.86 -24.73 0.12
C ILE A 303 -4.47 -24.23 1.43
N VAL A 304 -4.91 -22.96 1.48
CA VAL A 304 -5.49 -22.38 2.70
C VAL A 304 -6.84 -23.02 3.00
N LYS A 305 -6.89 -23.74 4.11
CA LYS A 305 -8.10 -24.37 4.69
C LYS A 305 -7.91 -24.49 6.19
N THR A 306 -8.98 -24.40 6.96
CA THR A 306 -9.00 -24.67 8.40
C THR A 306 -10.09 -25.68 8.73
N ASP A 307 -9.85 -26.51 9.73
CA ASP A 307 -10.85 -27.43 10.29
C ASP A 307 -11.76 -26.77 11.34
N GLY A 308 -11.52 -25.48 11.64
CA GLY A 308 -12.26 -24.69 12.60
C GLY A 308 -11.76 -24.82 14.05
N ASN A 309 -10.87 -25.77 14.36
CA ASN A 309 -10.31 -25.99 15.69
C ASN A 309 -8.97 -25.26 15.90
N GLU A 310 -8.23 -25.04 14.83
CA GLU A 310 -6.97 -24.28 14.86
C GLU A 310 -7.19 -22.75 14.78
N ASN A 311 -6.20 -21.98 15.21
CA ASN A 311 -6.21 -20.53 14.93
C ASN A 311 -6.17 -20.31 13.40
N PRO A 312 -7.17 -19.64 12.81
CA PRO A 312 -7.24 -19.44 11.37
C PRO A 312 -6.01 -18.72 10.77
N MET A 313 -5.27 -17.94 11.58
CA MET A 313 -4.01 -17.31 11.17
C MET A 313 -2.95 -18.33 10.76
N ASN A 314 -2.94 -19.52 11.39
CA ASN A 314 -2.01 -20.60 11.01
C ASN A 314 -2.28 -21.10 9.58
N ALA A 315 -3.55 -21.11 9.15
CA ALA A 315 -3.90 -21.48 7.79
C ALA A 315 -3.39 -20.47 6.76
N LEU A 316 -3.50 -19.16 7.06
CA LEU A 316 -2.95 -18.10 6.21
C LEU A 316 -1.42 -18.16 6.17
N ASN A 317 -0.76 -18.34 7.31
CA ASN A 317 0.69 -18.45 7.39
C ASN A 317 1.23 -19.65 6.59
N ARG A 318 0.53 -20.81 6.60
CA ARG A 318 0.89 -21.97 5.74
C ARG A 318 0.90 -21.57 4.27
N GLY A 319 -0.13 -20.88 3.80
CA GLY A 319 -0.19 -20.39 2.42
C GLY A 319 0.96 -19.45 2.09
N TYR A 320 1.29 -18.55 3.00
CA TYR A 320 2.40 -17.60 2.86
C TYR A 320 3.76 -18.31 2.78
N TYR A 321 4.04 -19.26 3.67
CA TYR A 321 5.32 -19.98 3.65
C TYR A 321 5.49 -20.84 2.40
N VAL A 322 4.42 -21.47 1.92
CA VAL A 322 4.47 -22.22 0.65
C VAL A 322 4.68 -21.29 -0.54
N SER A 323 3.99 -20.16 -0.59
CA SER A 323 4.22 -19.13 -1.62
C SER A 323 5.69 -18.66 -1.60
N THR A 324 6.24 -18.38 -0.43
CA THR A 324 7.63 -17.93 -0.27
C THR A 324 8.63 -18.99 -0.72
N GLY A 325 8.42 -20.25 -0.33
CA GLY A 325 9.30 -21.36 -0.73
C GLY A 325 9.28 -21.60 -2.25
N LEU A 326 8.10 -21.57 -2.87
CA LEU A 326 7.96 -21.70 -4.32
C LEU A 326 8.51 -20.48 -5.07
N THR A 327 8.38 -19.29 -4.51
CA THR A 327 9.01 -18.08 -5.05
C THR A 327 10.54 -18.19 -5.02
N ALA A 328 11.13 -18.70 -3.95
CA ALA A 328 12.56 -18.97 -3.90
C ALA A 328 13.02 -19.94 -4.99
N LEU A 329 12.23 -20.99 -5.26
CA LEU A 329 12.49 -21.90 -6.37
C LEU A 329 12.38 -21.17 -7.73
N GLY A 330 11.37 -20.31 -7.91
CA GLY A 330 11.22 -19.47 -9.10
C GLY A 330 12.44 -18.56 -9.31
N PHE A 331 12.94 -17.93 -8.26
CA PHE A 331 14.17 -17.13 -8.30
C PHE A 331 15.38 -17.96 -8.72
N PHE A 332 15.52 -19.16 -8.17
CA PHE A 332 16.59 -20.08 -8.58
C PHE A 332 16.55 -20.35 -10.07
N VAL A 333 15.39 -20.71 -10.60
CA VAL A 333 15.20 -20.99 -12.04
C VAL A 333 15.48 -19.75 -12.88
N ALA A 334 14.91 -18.59 -12.52
CA ALA A 334 15.09 -17.34 -13.25
C ALA A 334 16.55 -16.90 -13.28
N CYS A 335 17.23 -16.88 -12.13
CA CYS A 335 18.64 -16.51 -12.06
C CYS A 335 19.51 -17.42 -12.94
N LYS A 336 19.29 -18.74 -12.85
CA LYS A 336 20.08 -19.71 -13.61
C LYS A 336 19.89 -19.62 -15.11
N TRP A 337 18.67 -19.33 -15.57
CA TRP A 337 18.36 -19.25 -16.99
C TRP A 337 18.70 -17.90 -17.63
N PHE A 338 18.55 -16.80 -16.90
CA PHE A 338 18.65 -15.46 -17.47
C PHE A 338 19.92 -14.69 -17.05
N LEU A 339 20.61 -15.11 -15.99
CA LEU A 339 21.85 -14.47 -15.53
C LEU A 339 23.09 -15.36 -15.69
N GLY A 340 22.94 -16.55 -16.26
CA GLY A 340 24.05 -17.44 -16.63
C GLY A 340 25.00 -17.75 -15.46
N PRO A 341 26.33 -17.55 -15.62
CA PRO A 341 27.32 -17.86 -14.57
C PRO A 341 27.16 -17.03 -13.30
N PHE A 342 26.51 -15.88 -13.38
CA PHE A 342 26.32 -14.94 -12.26
C PHE A 342 25.11 -15.28 -11.38
N TRP A 343 24.41 -16.38 -11.68
CA TRP A 343 23.14 -16.76 -11.07
C TRP A 343 23.17 -16.85 -9.54
N LEU A 344 24.25 -17.38 -8.97
CA LEU A 344 24.31 -17.67 -7.52
C LEU A 344 24.26 -16.41 -6.67
N ASN A 345 25.03 -15.39 -7.06
CA ASN A 345 25.09 -14.12 -6.34
C ASN A 345 23.74 -13.43 -6.34
N PHE A 346 23.08 -13.35 -7.49
CA PHE A 346 21.78 -12.70 -7.60
C PHE A 346 20.64 -13.55 -7.03
N PHE A 347 20.75 -14.88 -7.09
CA PHE A 347 19.83 -15.74 -6.35
C PHE A 347 19.90 -15.49 -4.85
N LEU A 348 21.10 -15.40 -4.27
CA LEU A 348 21.28 -15.07 -2.86
C LEU A 348 20.74 -13.67 -2.52
N CYS A 349 20.88 -12.69 -3.41
CA CYS A 349 20.23 -11.38 -3.25
C CYS A 349 18.71 -11.52 -3.19
N GLY A 350 18.09 -12.31 -4.06
CA GLY A 350 16.64 -12.59 -4.03
C GLY A 350 16.21 -13.26 -2.71
N ILE A 351 17.01 -14.20 -2.21
CA ILE A 351 16.78 -14.83 -0.88
C ILE A 351 16.88 -13.82 0.25
N VAL A 352 17.83 -12.88 0.21
CA VAL A 352 17.88 -11.77 1.19
C VAL A 352 16.57 -11.01 1.21
N GLY A 353 16.01 -10.69 0.04
CA GLY A 353 14.70 -10.02 -0.06
C GLY A 353 13.55 -10.84 0.54
N LEU A 354 13.46 -12.13 0.21
CA LEU A 354 12.43 -13.04 0.76
C LEU A 354 12.55 -13.17 2.28
N VAL A 355 13.77 -13.29 2.80
CA VAL A 355 14.01 -13.34 4.25
C VAL A 355 13.65 -12.03 4.92
N THR A 356 13.97 -10.91 4.29
CA THR A 356 13.56 -9.56 4.77
C THR A 356 12.05 -9.46 4.88
N ALA A 357 11.30 -9.94 3.86
CA ALA A 357 9.84 -9.97 3.91
C ALA A 357 9.31 -10.78 5.09
N LEU A 358 9.86 -11.96 5.35
CA LEU A 358 9.51 -12.80 6.51
C LEU A 358 9.80 -12.07 7.84
N ILE A 359 10.98 -11.45 7.96
CA ILE A 359 11.34 -10.70 9.17
C ILE A 359 10.35 -9.54 9.40
N PHE A 360 9.97 -8.80 8.35
CA PHE A 360 9.00 -7.72 8.46
C PHE A 360 7.63 -8.19 8.94
N VAL A 361 7.15 -9.33 8.45
CA VAL A 361 5.92 -9.95 8.94
C VAL A 361 6.00 -10.21 10.45
N TYR A 362 7.08 -10.82 10.94
CA TYR A 362 7.25 -11.09 12.37
C TYR A 362 7.44 -9.82 13.21
N LEU A 363 8.20 -8.84 12.72
CA LEU A 363 8.40 -7.58 13.45
C LEU A 363 7.10 -6.80 13.59
N THR A 364 6.33 -6.71 12.50
CA THR A 364 5.03 -6.03 12.54
C THR A 364 4.08 -6.77 13.47
N GLN A 365 4.02 -8.11 13.40
CA GLN A 365 3.22 -8.92 14.31
C GLN A 365 3.62 -8.67 15.77
N TYR A 366 4.90 -8.62 16.10
CA TYR A 366 5.38 -8.34 17.46
C TYR A 366 4.88 -6.99 18.00
N TYR A 367 4.88 -5.94 17.15
CA TYR A 367 4.46 -4.60 17.59
C TYR A 367 2.95 -4.38 17.57
N THR A 368 2.19 -5.17 16.81
CA THR A 368 0.76 -4.92 16.57
C THR A 368 -0.18 -6.00 17.10
N GLU A 369 0.30 -7.19 17.50
CA GLU A 369 -0.57 -8.25 18.02
C GLU A 369 -0.66 -8.20 19.56
N TYR A 370 -1.86 -8.37 20.10
CA TYR A 370 -2.13 -8.34 21.56
C TYR A 370 -1.48 -9.47 22.36
N ALA A 371 -0.94 -10.50 21.70
CA ALA A 371 -0.14 -11.54 22.33
C ALA A 371 1.16 -10.99 22.93
N TYR A 372 1.68 -9.89 22.41
CA TYR A 372 2.99 -9.35 22.73
C TYR A 372 2.95 -8.11 23.65
N ARG A 373 4.12 -7.81 24.25
CA ARG A 373 4.29 -6.71 25.21
C ARG A 373 3.86 -5.33 24.67
N PRO A 374 4.18 -4.91 23.44
CA PRO A 374 3.88 -3.55 23.00
C PRO A 374 2.38 -3.21 23.10
N VAL A 375 1.52 -4.05 22.54
CA VAL A 375 0.06 -3.87 22.57
C VAL A 375 -0.49 -3.95 24.01
N ARG A 376 0.01 -4.93 24.79
CA ARG A 376 -0.39 -5.05 26.20
C ARG A 376 -0.03 -3.83 27.03
N SER A 377 1.10 -3.17 26.74
CA SER A 377 1.50 -1.96 27.45
C SER A 377 0.55 -0.79 27.17
N ILE A 378 0.02 -0.68 25.94
CA ILE A 378 -0.99 0.33 25.58
C ILE A 378 -2.32 0.03 26.30
N ALA A 379 -2.75 -1.25 26.31
CA ALA A 379 -3.95 -1.66 27.05
C ALA A 379 -3.82 -1.38 28.55
N THR A 380 -2.65 -1.61 29.14
CA THR A 380 -2.38 -1.28 30.55
C THR A 380 -2.42 0.23 30.79
N ALA A 381 -1.88 1.04 29.87
CA ALA A 381 -1.94 2.50 29.97
C ALA A 381 -3.38 3.03 29.92
N SER A 382 -4.32 2.30 29.30
CA SER A 382 -5.75 2.64 29.29
C SER A 382 -6.41 2.63 30.67
N LEU A 383 -5.84 1.91 31.65
CA LEU A 383 -6.36 1.90 33.03
C LEU A 383 -6.29 3.26 33.71
N THR A 384 -5.36 4.10 33.32
CA THR A 384 -5.17 5.43 33.90
C THR A 384 -5.81 6.55 33.06
N GLY A 385 -6.38 6.22 31.93
CA GLY A 385 -7.17 7.12 31.09
C GLY A 385 -6.67 7.34 29.67
N PRO A 386 -7.37 8.16 28.87
CA PRO A 386 -7.04 8.37 27.46
C PRO A 386 -5.66 8.99 27.24
N ALA A 387 -5.25 9.95 28.06
CA ALA A 387 -3.98 10.64 27.90
C ALA A 387 -2.79 9.69 27.98
N THR A 388 -2.78 8.77 28.93
CA THR A 388 -1.73 7.76 29.12
C THR A 388 -1.76 6.71 28.00
N ASN A 389 -2.95 6.36 27.49
CA ASN A 389 -3.07 5.49 26.33
C ASN A 389 -2.41 6.14 25.10
N VAL A 390 -2.71 7.43 24.82
CA VAL A 390 -2.11 8.17 23.68
C VAL A 390 -0.58 8.23 23.80
N ILE A 391 -0.07 8.58 25.00
CA ILE A 391 1.39 8.61 25.26
C ILE A 391 2.01 7.24 25.05
N GLY A 392 1.38 6.18 25.58
CA GLY A 392 1.86 4.80 25.44
C GLY A 392 1.95 4.34 24.00
N GLY A 393 0.92 4.63 23.21
CA GLY A 393 0.91 4.27 21.78
C GLY A 393 1.95 5.03 20.96
N ILE A 394 2.12 6.35 21.19
CA ILE A 394 3.17 7.13 20.55
C ILE A 394 4.56 6.55 20.87
N ALA A 395 4.81 6.21 22.13
CA ALA A 395 6.10 5.63 22.54
C ALA A 395 6.36 4.27 21.88
N VAL A 396 5.38 3.37 21.86
CA VAL A 396 5.46 2.08 21.17
C VAL A 396 5.69 2.26 19.67
N GLY A 397 5.00 3.21 19.04
CA GLY A 397 5.18 3.50 17.63
C GLY A 397 6.59 3.99 17.29
N MET A 398 7.16 4.89 18.10
CA MET A 398 8.55 5.34 17.91
C MET A 398 9.55 4.18 18.10
N GLU A 399 9.35 3.34 19.11
CA GLU A 399 10.18 2.14 19.36
C GLU A 399 10.12 1.20 18.16
N SER A 400 8.96 1.05 17.55
CA SER A 400 8.71 0.08 16.47
C SER A 400 9.47 0.37 15.17
N ALA A 401 10.00 1.55 14.98
CA ALA A 401 10.81 1.89 13.80
C ALA A 401 12.23 1.29 13.84
N ALA A 402 12.75 0.98 15.03
CA ALA A 402 14.16 0.63 15.21
C ALA A 402 14.54 -0.70 14.53
N LEU A 403 13.87 -1.81 14.84
CA LEU A 403 14.18 -3.11 14.27
C LEU A 403 13.96 -3.21 12.76
N PRO A 404 12.86 -2.66 12.18
CA PRO A 404 12.70 -2.59 10.73
C PRO A 404 13.83 -1.84 10.02
N VAL A 405 14.29 -0.71 10.54
CA VAL A 405 15.40 0.05 9.95
C VAL A 405 16.69 -0.75 9.97
N LEU A 406 17.02 -1.42 11.08
CA LEU A 406 18.15 -2.32 11.14
C LEU A 406 18.06 -3.46 10.13
N THR A 407 16.86 -4.02 9.94
CA THR A 407 16.60 -5.08 8.97
C THR A 407 16.80 -4.60 7.53
N ILE A 408 16.26 -3.43 7.17
CA ILE A 408 16.46 -2.81 5.85
C ILE A 408 17.95 -2.56 5.62
N SER A 409 18.64 -1.96 6.60
CA SER A 409 20.08 -1.67 6.49
C SER A 409 20.92 -2.92 6.28
N ALA A 410 20.62 -3.98 7.03
CA ALA A 410 21.29 -5.28 6.86
C ALA A 410 20.99 -5.91 5.49
N ALA A 411 19.75 -5.79 5.01
CA ALA A 411 19.36 -6.32 3.71
C ALA A 411 20.08 -5.57 2.56
N ILE A 412 20.09 -4.24 2.59
CA ILE A 412 20.76 -3.41 1.57
C ILE A 412 22.24 -3.77 1.51
N ILE A 413 22.95 -3.74 2.64
CA ILE A 413 24.40 -3.97 2.67
C ILE A 413 24.74 -5.39 2.23
N THR A 414 23.97 -6.38 2.68
CA THR A 414 24.21 -7.79 2.30
C THR A 414 23.95 -7.99 0.81
N ALA A 415 22.85 -7.50 0.27
CA ALA A 415 22.53 -7.63 -1.15
C ALA A 415 23.54 -6.88 -2.02
N TYR A 416 24.00 -5.70 -1.59
CA TYR A 416 25.02 -4.93 -2.29
C TYR A 416 26.34 -5.71 -2.41
N PHE A 417 26.86 -6.24 -1.32
CA PHE A 417 28.11 -7.01 -1.33
C PHE A 417 27.99 -8.34 -2.06
N LEU A 418 26.85 -9.03 -1.96
CA LEU A 418 26.58 -10.23 -2.75
C LEU A 418 26.56 -9.93 -4.26
N GLY A 419 25.89 -8.85 -4.66
CA GLY A 419 25.92 -8.39 -6.05
C GLY A 419 27.34 -8.07 -6.52
N GLN A 420 28.09 -7.29 -5.74
CA GLN A 420 29.46 -6.92 -6.05
C GLN A 420 30.39 -8.14 -6.18
N SER A 421 30.16 -9.19 -5.37
CA SER A 421 30.90 -10.45 -5.42
C SER A 421 30.71 -11.23 -6.72
N SER A 422 29.78 -10.85 -7.60
CA SER A 422 29.61 -11.46 -8.92
C SER A 422 30.77 -11.19 -9.86
N GLY A 423 31.62 -10.21 -9.55
CA GLY A 423 32.73 -9.77 -10.39
C GLY A 423 32.32 -8.85 -11.55
N LEU A 424 31.04 -8.53 -11.69
CA LEU A 424 30.54 -7.54 -12.66
C LEU A 424 30.72 -6.13 -12.09
N LYS A 425 31.01 -5.18 -12.97
CA LYS A 425 31.13 -3.75 -12.59
C LYS A 425 29.77 -3.22 -12.18
N ASP A 426 29.72 -2.48 -11.08
CA ASP A 426 28.52 -1.82 -10.50
C ASP A 426 27.37 -2.79 -10.16
N ALA A 427 27.65 -4.08 -10.04
CA ALA A 427 26.64 -5.12 -9.76
C ALA A 427 26.03 -5.06 -8.34
N GLY A 428 26.64 -4.31 -7.44
CA GLY A 428 26.09 -4.10 -6.09
C GLY A 428 24.69 -3.48 -6.13
N LEU A 429 24.48 -2.46 -6.99
CA LEU A 429 23.17 -1.81 -7.17
C LEU A 429 22.13 -2.79 -7.74
N PHE A 430 22.52 -3.60 -8.71
CA PHE A 430 21.61 -4.62 -9.23
C PHE A 430 21.32 -5.71 -8.19
N GLY A 431 22.28 -6.05 -7.33
CA GLY A 431 22.06 -6.94 -6.18
C GLY A 431 20.97 -6.41 -5.24
N THR A 432 20.99 -5.11 -4.92
CA THR A 432 19.91 -4.48 -4.11
C THR A 432 18.58 -4.48 -4.84
N ALA A 433 18.57 -4.23 -6.15
CA ALA A 433 17.36 -4.34 -6.97
C ALA A 433 16.76 -5.75 -6.93
N VAL A 434 17.60 -6.78 -7.06
CA VAL A 434 17.15 -8.18 -6.99
C VAL A 434 16.61 -8.53 -5.58
N ALA A 435 17.19 -7.98 -4.51
CA ALA A 435 16.65 -8.15 -3.16
C ALA A 435 15.27 -7.49 -3.01
N THR A 436 15.07 -6.30 -3.56
CA THR A 436 13.77 -5.63 -3.59
C THR A 436 12.73 -6.47 -4.34
N LEU A 437 13.08 -7.00 -5.50
CA LEU A 437 12.23 -7.95 -6.24
C LEU A 437 11.95 -9.23 -5.45
N GLY A 438 12.93 -9.72 -4.67
CA GLY A 438 12.77 -10.84 -3.76
C GLY A 438 11.70 -10.56 -2.72
N MET A 439 11.74 -9.38 -2.11
CA MET A 439 10.72 -8.96 -1.14
C MET A 439 9.33 -8.90 -1.78
N LEU A 440 9.19 -8.38 -3.00
CA LEU A 440 7.91 -8.32 -3.75
C LEU A 440 7.47 -9.66 -4.35
N GLY A 441 8.29 -10.69 -4.31
CA GLY A 441 8.00 -11.97 -4.97
C GLY A 441 6.71 -12.66 -4.52
N THR A 442 6.19 -12.35 -3.32
CA THR A 442 4.93 -12.85 -2.79
C THR A 442 3.79 -11.83 -2.81
N ALA A 443 3.93 -10.72 -3.55
CA ALA A 443 3.00 -9.59 -3.52
C ALA A 443 1.53 -10.00 -3.78
N ALA A 444 1.26 -10.94 -4.69
CA ALA A 444 -0.10 -11.41 -4.96
C ALA A 444 -0.74 -12.10 -3.73
N TYR A 445 0.03 -12.86 -2.96
CA TYR A 445 -0.44 -13.49 -1.74
C TYR A 445 -0.60 -12.47 -0.61
N ILE A 446 0.34 -11.55 -0.48
CA ILE A 446 0.30 -10.46 0.51
C ILE A 446 -0.95 -9.59 0.26
N LEU A 447 -1.24 -9.24 -0.99
CA LEU A 447 -2.44 -8.46 -1.32
C LEU A 447 -3.73 -9.26 -1.06
N ALA A 448 -3.70 -10.60 -1.18
CA ALA A 448 -4.80 -11.45 -0.77
C ALA A 448 -5.06 -11.37 0.74
N MET A 449 -3.99 -11.34 1.55
CA MET A 449 -4.08 -11.19 3.00
C MET A 449 -4.50 -9.76 3.41
N ASP A 450 -4.08 -8.75 2.66
CA ASP A 450 -4.43 -7.36 2.92
C ASP A 450 -5.92 -7.12 2.74
N ASN A 451 -6.46 -7.47 1.58
CA ASN A 451 -7.89 -7.33 1.30
C ASN A 451 -8.78 -8.27 2.15
N PHE A 452 -8.22 -9.32 2.73
CA PHE A 452 -8.94 -10.18 3.66
C PHE A 452 -9.47 -9.39 4.86
N GLY A 453 -8.67 -8.47 5.41
CA GLY A 453 -9.05 -7.66 6.56
C GLY A 453 -10.34 -6.84 6.33
N PRO A 454 -10.36 -5.89 5.40
CA PRO A 454 -11.56 -5.09 5.13
C PRO A 454 -12.76 -5.92 4.67
N ILE A 455 -12.54 -7.06 4.01
CA ILE A 455 -13.64 -7.98 3.64
C ILE A 455 -14.27 -8.62 4.87
N THR A 456 -13.48 -9.03 5.86
CA THR A 456 -14.00 -9.65 7.09
C THR A 456 -14.62 -8.64 8.02
N ASP A 457 -14.09 -7.45 8.11
CA ASP A 457 -14.61 -6.31 8.84
C ASP A 457 -16.01 -5.92 8.32
N ASN A 458 -16.12 -5.65 7.03
CA ASN A 458 -17.41 -5.41 6.38
C ASN A 458 -18.40 -6.58 6.53
N ALA A 459 -17.93 -7.82 6.50
CA ALA A 459 -18.80 -8.97 6.72
C ALA A 459 -19.36 -9.00 8.16
N GLY A 460 -18.55 -8.58 9.14
CA GLY A 460 -18.97 -8.38 10.52
C GLY A 460 -20.05 -7.29 10.64
N GLY A 461 -19.81 -6.13 10.03
CA GLY A 461 -20.78 -5.04 9.99
C GLY A 461 -22.09 -5.43 9.32
N ILE A 462 -22.05 -6.17 8.20
CA ILE A 462 -23.25 -6.69 7.54
C ILE A 462 -24.04 -7.64 8.47
N VAL A 463 -23.35 -8.52 9.20
CA VAL A 463 -23.97 -9.45 10.16
C VAL A 463 -24.65 -8.71 11.29
N GLU A 464 -23.98 -7.71 11.88
CA GLU A 464 -24.52 -6.91 12.99
C GLU A 464 -25.69 -6.04 12.53
N MET A 465 -25.52 -5.24 11.47
CA MET A 465 -26.56 -4.36 10.96
C MET A 465 -27.81 -5.09 10.45
N SER A 466 -27.66 -6.35 10.06
CA SER A 466 -28.79 -7.20 9.62
C SER A 466 -29.38 -8.05 10.78
N GLU A 467 -28.96 -7.78 12.02
CA GLU A 467 -29.46 -8.43 13.24
C GLU A 467 -29.43 -9.97 13.16
N GLN A 468 -28.32 -10.54 12.65
CA GLN A 468 -28.14 -11.96 12.56
C GLN A 468 -27.86 -12.57 13.97
N PRO A 469 -28.06 -13.91 14.16
CA PRO A 469 -27.79 -14.56 15.44
C PRO A 469 -26.37 -14.34 15.94
N GLU A 470 -26.20 -14.18 17.27
CA GLU A 470 -24.93 -13.98 17.96
C GLU A 470 -23.84 -15.01 17.56
N SER A 471 -24.25 -16.27 17.36
CA SER A 471 -23.34 -17.34 16.93
C SER A 471 -22.71 -17.11 15.54
N VAL A 472 -23.31 -16.25 14.72
CA VAL A 472 -22.76 -15.84 13.42
C VAL A 472 -21.79 -14.70 13.64
N ARG A 473 -22.15 -13.72 14.51
CA ARG A 473 -21.29 -12.60 14.90
C ARG A 473 -19.99 -13.10 15.54
N GLU A 474 -20.04 -14.09 16.44
CA GLU A 474 -18.82 -14.70 17.01
C GLU A 474 -17.84 -15.24 15.98
N LYS A 475 -18.35 -15.75 14.83
CA LYS A 475 -17.48 -16.22 13.74
C LYS A 475 -16.87 -15.07 12.96
N THR A 476 -17.65 -14.03 12.64
CA THR A 476 -17.13 -12.84 11.95
C THR A 476 -16.16 -12.06 12.80
N ASP A 477 -16.40 -11.91 14.11
CA ASP A 477 -15.48 -11.26 15.04
C ASP A 477 -14.11 -11.97 15.13
N LYS A 478 -14.09 -13.32 15.05
CA LYS A 478 -12.83 -14.08 14.98
C LYS A 478 -12.08 -13.81 13.66
N LEU A 479 -12.79 -13.68 12.55
CA LEU A 479 -12.18 -13.35 11.25
C LEU A 479 -11.72 -11.90 11.20
N ASP A 480 -12.48 -10.98 11.78
CA ASP A 480 -12.14 -9.57 11.85
C ASP A 480 -10.88 -9.33 12.71
N ALA A 481 -10.81 -9.92 13.90
CA ALA A 481 -9.61 -9.87 14.75
C ALA A 481 -8.35 -10.37 14.00
N MET A 482 -8.49 -11.38 13.15
CA MET A 482 -7.42 -11.85 12.28
C MET A 482 -7.16 -10.87 11.12
N GLY A 483 -8.20 -10.28 10.56
CA GLY A 483 -8.15 -9.27 9.52
C GLY A 483 -7.33 -8.06 9.93
N ASN A 484 -7.46 -7.58 11.17
CA ASN A 484 -6.65 -6.49 11.68
C ASN A 484 -5.17 -6.84 11.77
N THR A 485 -4.85 -8.08 12.15
CA THR A 485 -3.48 -8.56 12.14
C THR A 485 -2.93 -8.60 10.70
N THR A 486 -3.69 -9.11 9.74
CA THR A 486 -3.23 -9.16 8.34
C THR A 486 -3.11 -7.76 7.73
N LYS A 487 -4.03 -6.83 7.99
CA LYS A 487 -3.91 -5.40 7.60
C LYS A 487 -2.59 -4.79 8.09
N ALA A 488 -2.21 -5.01 9.34
CA ALA A 488 -0.96 -4.49 9.89
C ALA A 488 0.28 -5.14 9.25
N LEU A 489 0.27 -6.47 9.10
CA LEU A 489 1.38 -7.23 8.50
C LEU A 489 1.66 -6.78 7.07
N THR A 490 0.63 -6.60 6.26
CA THR A 490 0.78 -6.22 4.85
C THR A 490 1.23 -4.77 4.69
N LYS A 491 0.78 -3.87 5.58
CA LYS A 491 1.29 -2.50 5.64
C LYS A 491 2.78 -2.47 6.00
N GLY A 492 3.21 -3.26 6.99
CA GLY A 492 4.62 -3.40 7.36
C GLY A 492 5.48 -3.92 6.20
N TYR A 493 4.98 -4.94 5.49
CA TYR A 493 5.62 -5.47 4.29
C TYR A 493 5.77 -4.38 3.20
N ALA A 494 4.72 -3.61 2.92
CA ALA A 494 4.76 -2.53 1.93
C ALA A 494 5.77 -1.44 2.28
N VAL A 495 5.86 -1.03 3.57
CA VAL A 495 6.87 -0.06 4.02
C VAL A 495 8.28 -0.63 3.91
N GLY A 496 8.47 -1.92 4.18
CA GLY A 496 9.76 -2.60 4.06
C GLY A 496 10.24 -2.66 2.60
N SER A 497 9.37 -3.02 1.65
CA SER A 497 9.71 -3.03 0.22
C SER A 497 10.00 -1.63 -0.28
N ALA A 498 9.18 -0.63 0.09
CA ALA A 498 9.43 0.76 -0.24
C ALA A 498 10.78 1.26 0.32
N GLY A 499 11.19 0.80 1.51
CA GLY A 499 12.48 1.12 2.10
C GLY A 499 13.68 0.59 1.30
N LEU A 500 13.59 -0.63 0.76
CA LEU A 500 14.58 -1.17 -0.15
C LEU A 500 14.55 -0.45 -1.51
N ALA A 501 13.36 -0.22 -2.06
CA ALA A 501 13.16 0.45 -3.34
C ALA A 501 13.64 1.91 -3.32
N ALA A 502 13.54 2.58 -2.21
CA ALA A 502 13.96 3.96 -2.06
C ALA A 502 15.45 4.16 -2.38
N PHE A 503 16.32 3.26 -1.91
CA PHE A 503 17.74 3.28 -2.26
C PHE A 503 17.96 3.04 -3.75
N LEU A 504 17.19 2.12 -4.35
CA LEU A 504 17.22 1.81 -5.77
C LEU A 504 16.83 3.02 -6.63
N LEU A 505 15.70 3.66 -6.32
CA LEU A 505 15.20 4.82 -7.06
C LEU A 505 16.10 6.05 -6.89
N PHE A 506 16.67 6.23 -5.70
CA PHE A 506 17.66 7.28 -5.47
C PHE A 506 18.94 7.06 -6.30
N SER A 507 19.42 5.82 -6.40
CA SER A 507 20.57 5.47 -7.25
C SER A 507 20.28 5.72 -8.73
N ALA A 508 19.07 5.36 -9.19
CA ALA A 508 18.61 5.66 -10.55
C ALA A 508 18.56 7.18 -10.84
N TYR A 509 18.15 7.98 -9.85
CA TYR A 509 18.18 9.44 -9.96
C TYR A 509 19.61 9.97 -10.13
N LEU A 510 20.59 9.47 -9.38
CA LEU A 510 21.99 9.87 -9.52
C LEU A 510 22.57 9.48 -10.89
N ASP A 511 22.25 8.28 -11.38
CA ASP A 511 22.68 7.83 -12.70
C ASP A 511 22.09 8.68 -13.82
N GLU A 512 20.83 9.10 -13.68
CA GLU A 512 20.19 10.00 -14.64
C GLU A 512 20.88 11.39 -14.63
N LEU A 513 21.20 11.92 -13.46
CA LEU A 513 21.96 13.18 -13.38
C LEU A 513 23.33 13.12 -14.05
N ARG A 514 24.04 11.99 -13.94
CA ARG A 514 25.32 11.78 -14.62
C ARG A 514 25.16 11.82 -16.14
N ASN A 515 24.11 11.23 -16.66
CA ASN A 515 23.79 11.22 -18.09
C ASN A 515 23.48 12.63 -18.61
N TYR A 516 22.98 13.54 -17.79
CA TYR A 516 22.59 14.89 -18.19
C TYR A 516 23.65 15.98 -17.88
N GLY A 517 24.89 15.58 -17.68
CA GLY A 517 26.02 16.52 -17.57
C GLY A 517 26.14 17.24 -16.23
N SER A 518 25.44 16.78 -15.20
CA SER A 518 25.65 17.18 -13.81
C SER A 518 26.25 15.99 -13.06
N PRO A 519 27.56 15.72 -13.14
CA PRO A 519 28.17 14.58 -12.53
C PRO A 519 28.17 14.72 -11.00
N LEU A 520 27.07 14.34 -10.38
CA LEU A 520 27.02 14.12 -8.94
C LEU A 520 27.65 12.75 -8.68
N GLU A 521 28.93 12.73 -8.39
CA GLU A 521 29.64 11.50 -7.99
C GLU A 521 29.19 11.05 -6.59
N SER A 522 28.87 11.97 -5.71
CA SER A 522 28.43 11.72 -4.33
C SER A 522 27.53 12.83 -3.80
N VAL A 523 26.61 12.48 -2.92
CA VAL A 523 25.77 13.43 -2.19
C VAL A 523 26.46 13.76 -0.86
N ASP A 524 27.19 14.85 -0.85
CA ASP A 524 27.98 15.30 0.29
C ASP A 524 27.16 16.23 1.18
N LEU A 525 26.74 15.71 2.34
CA LEU A 525 25.96 16.46 3.34
C LEU A 525 26.74 17.63 3.98
N SER A 526 28.06 17.71 3.82
CA SER A 526 28.84 18.85 4.28
C SER A 526 28.65 20.09 3.42
N LYS A 527 28.15 19.94 2.19
CA LYS A 527 27.81 21.07 1.32
C LYS A 527 26.51 21.74 1.78
N PRO A 528 26.49 23.09 1.94
CA PRO A 528 25.30 23.79 2.41
C PRO A 528 24.04 23.52 1.58
N GLU A 529 24.18 23.46 0.27
CA GLU A 529 23.07 23.16 -0.65
C GLU A 529 22.42 21.79 -0.40
N VAL A 530 23.23 20.76 -0.21
CA VAL A 530 22.76 19.40 0.07
C VAL A 530 22.13 19.33 1.46
N PHE A 531 22.75 19.98 2.46
CA PHE A 531 22.22 20.06 3.82
C PHE A 531 20.86 20.75 3.87
N ILE A 532 20.71 21.89 3.16
CA ILE A 532 19.42 22.59 3.04
C ILE A 532 18.40 21.69 2.37
N GLY A 533 18.76 21.01 1.27
CA GLY A 533 17.91 20.04 0.60
C GLY A 533 17.41 18.96 1.57
N GLY A 534 18.32 18.38 2.35
CA GLY A 534 17.99 17.38 3.37
C GLY A 534 17.02 17.90 4.43
N MET A 535 17.24 19.13 4.95
CA MET A 535 16.29 19.74 5.89
C MET A 535 14.90 19.93 5.29
N LEU A 536 14.82 20.38 4.02
CA LEU A 536 13.56 20.55 3.31
C LEU A 536 12.88 19.20 3.07
N GLY A 537 13.62 18.13 2.81
CA GLY A 537 13.10 16.78 2.68
C GLY A 537 12.49 16.24 3.99
N ALA A 538 13.21 16.38 5.11
CA ALA A 538 12.68 16.02 6.42
C ALA A 538 11.45 16.87 6.78
N MET A 539 11.51 18.19 6.57
CA MET A 539 10.37 19.09 6.79
C MET A 539 9.15 18.67 5.97
N LEU A 540 9.33 18.28 4.71
CA LEU A 540 8.25 17.83 3.82
C LEU A 540 7.47 16.66 4.43
N VAL A 541 8.17 15.67 4.99
CA VAL A 541 7.54 14.48 5.60
C VAL A 541 6.69 14.88 6.82
N PHE A 542 7.22 15.73 7.72
CA PHE A 542 6.49 16.22 8.88
C PHE A 542 5.29 17.08 8.48
N LEU A 543 5.45 17.95 7.49
CA LEU A 543 4.39 18.83 7.02
C LEU A 543 3.28 18.04 6.33
N PHE A 544 3.63 17.07 5.49
CA PHE A 544 2.68 16.14 4.86
C PHE A 544 1.88 15.37 5.91
N SER A 545 2.56 14.78 6.89
CA SER A 545 1.91 14.02 7.98
C SER A 545 0.97 14.91 8.79
N SER A 546 1.39 16.16 9.09
CA SER A 546 0.54 17.14 9.78
C SER A 546 -0.73 17.47 8.97
N PHE A 547 -0.59 17.66 7.65
CA PHE A 547 -1.75 17.95 6.81
C PHE A 547 -2.69 16.75 6.70
N ALA A 548 -2.15 15.53 6.57
CA ALA A 548 -2.95 14.32 6.52
C ALA A 548 -3.74 14.10 7.83
N ILE A 549 -3.10 14.26 8.99
CA ILE A 549 -3.75 14.13 10.30
C ILE A 549 -4.85 15.20 10.47
N ARG A 550 -4.57 16.46 10.11
CA ARG A 550 -5.56 17.54 10.16
C ARG A 550 -6.72 17.30 9.21
N ALA A 551 -6.46 16.77 8.01
CA ALA A 551 -7.49 16.43 7.03
C ALA A 551 -8.48 15.40 7.57
N VAL A 552 -7.96 14.34 8.21
CA VAL A 552 -8.81 13.34 8.91
C VAL A 552 -9.61 13.99 10.02
N GLY A 553 -8.98 14.79 10.89
CA GLY A 553 -9.67 15.48 11.98
C GLY A 553 -10.77 16.44 11.51
N SER A 554 -10.52 17.19 10.42
CA SER A 554 -11.52 18.11 9.82
C SER A 554 -12.71 17.34 9.24
N ALA A 555 -12.44 16.27 8.49
CA ALA A 555 -13.48 15.42 7.92
C ALA A 555 -14.30 14.71 9.03
N ALA A 556 -13.63 14.17 10.05
CA ALA A 556 -14.26 13.52 11.18
C ALA A 556 -15.20 14.47 11.96
N GLN A 557 -14.78 15.71 12.22
CA GLN A 557 -15.63 16.70 12.86
C GLN A 557 -16.93 16.95 12.10
N SER A 558 -16.89 16.90 10.77
CA SER A 558 -18.09 17.07 9.94
C SER A 558 -19.06 15.89 10.12
N VAL A 559 -18.56 14.67 10.21
CA VAL A 559 -19.36 13.45 10.48
C VAL A 559 -19.92 13.48 11.91
N ILE A 560 -19.07 13.76 12.89
CA ILE A 560 -19.46 13.88 14.30
C ILE A 560 -20.61 14.90 14.44
N GLY A 561 -20.50 16.04 13.76
CA GLY A 561 -21.56 17.07 13.76
C GLY A 561 -22.88 16.55 13.20
N GLU A 562 -22.85 15.77 12.13
CA GLU A 562 -24.03 15.18 11.51
C GLU A 562 -24.65 14.08 12.39
N VAL A 563 -23.86 13.18 12.96
CA VAL A 563 -24.37 12.14 13.87
C VAL A 563 -25.01 12.78 15.10
N ARG A 564 -24.35 13.78 15.72
CA ARG A 564 -24.93 14.54 16.84
C ARG A 564 -26.21 15.26 16.48
N ARG A 565 -26.31 15.82 15.26
CA ARG A 565 -27.53 16.47 14.74
C ARG A 565 -28.68 15.47 14.67
N GLN A 566 -28.43 14.28 14.16
CA GLN A 566 -29.45 13.22 14.09
C GLN A 566 -29.87 12.74 15.48
N PHE A 567 -28.94 12.64 16.43
CA PHE A 567 -29.24 12.23 17.81
C PHE A 567 -29.84 13.35 18.67
N ALA A 568 -29.79 14.62 18.25
CA ALA A 568 -30.30 15.77 19.02
C ALA A 568 -31.81 15.70 19.31
N SER A 569 -32.56 14.98 18.51
CA SER A 569 -34.00 14.76 18.71
C SER A 569 -34.33 13.67 19.73
N LEU A 570 -33.32 12.89 20.16
CA LEU A 570 -33.48 11.78 21.08
C LEU A 570 -33.26 12.23 22.53
N LYS A 571 -33.96 11.57 23.47
CA LYS A 571 -33.87 11.86 24.89
C LYS A 571 -32.60 11.28 25.47
N ARG A 572 -31.87 12.06 26.27
CA ARG A 572 -30.73 11.57 27.05
C ARG A 572 -31.23 11.13 28.46
N LEU A 573 -30.81 9.94 28.87
CA LEU A 573 -31.03 9.38 30.17
C LEU A 573 -30.14 10.05 31.24
N ALA A 574 -30.46 9.89 32.51
CA ALA A 574 -29.62 10.37 33.61
C ALA A 574 -28.22 9.70 33.65
N SER A 575 -28.08 8.53 33.06
CA SER A 575 -26.79 7.84 32.85
C SER A 575 -25.90 8.48 31.75
N GLY A 576 -26.45 9.41 30.96
CA GLY A 576 -25.80 9.96 29.79
C GLY A 576 -26.12 9.22 28.48
N ASP A 577 -26.63 8.00 28.54
CA ASP A 577 -27.00 7.19 27.39
C ASP A 577 -28.17 7.79 26.60
N ILE A 578 -28.25 7.49 25.32
CA ILE A 578 -29.37 7.95 24.46
C ILE A 578 -30.49 6.91 24.48
N GLU A 579 -31.73 7.37 24.73
CA GLU A 579 -32.93 6.55 24.63
C GLU A 579 -33.44 6.55 23.18
N PHE A 580 -33.17 5.47 22.44
CA PHE A 580 -33.63 5.32 21.07
C PHE A 580 -35.13 4.94 21.01
N THR A 581 -35.89 5.71 20.24
CA THR A 581 -37.29 5.41 19.97
C THR A 581 -37.39 4.39 18.81
N LYS A 582 -38.47 3.60 18.78
CA LYS A 582 -38.72 2.61 17.70
C LYS A 582 -38.86 3.28 16.32
N ASP A 583 -39.19 4.55 16.28
CA ASP A 583 -39.42 5.31 15.05
C ASP A 583 -38.13 6.01 14.56
N PHE A 584 -37.02 5.94 15.29
CA PHE A 584 -35.76 6.54 14.87
C PHE A 584 -35.19 5.78 13.68
N LYS A 585 -34.99 6.49 12.57
CA LYS A 585 -34.36 5.96 11.36
C LYS A 585 -33.14 6.80 11.03
N PRO A 586 -31.93 6.25 11.09
CA PRO A 586 -30.72 6.96 10.72
C PRO A 586 -30.71 7.33 9.24
N ASP A 587 -30.22 8.52 8.92
CA ASP A 587 -29.91 8.94 7.57
C ASP A 587 -28.42 8.63 7.28
N TYR A 588 -28.15 7.42 6.85
CA TYR A 588 -26.80 6.96 6.50
C TYR A 588 -26.22 7.74 5.32
N ARG A 589 -27.08 8.11 4.34
CA ARG A 589 -26.65 8.78 3.13
C ARG A 589 -26.06 10.15 3.40
N ALA A 590 -26.62 10.89 4.35
CA ALA A 590 -26.08 12.19 4.77
C ALA A 590 -24.63 12.07 5.26
N CYS A 591 -24.31 11.06 6.09
CA CYS A 591 -22.95 10.82 6.56
C CYS A 591 -21.99 10.46 5.42
N VAL A 592 -22.39 9.55 4.51
CA VAL A 592 -21.59 9.16 3.34
C VAL A 592 -21.27 10.36 2.44
N ASP A 593 -22.26 11.21 2.15
CA ASP A 593 -22.07 12.39 1.30
C ASP A 593 -21.14 13.43 1.95
N ILE A 594 -21.27 13.66 3.25
CA ILE A 594 -20.44 14.59 4.02
C ILE A 594 -18.98 14.14 4.03
N VAL A 595 -18.73 12.85 4.36
CA VAL A 595 -17.36 12.29 4.38
C VAL A 595 -16.74 12.35 2.99
N THR A 596 -17.52 11.99 1.95
CA THR A 596 -17.06 12.04 0.55
C THR A 596 -16.60 13.44 0.17
N ALA A 597 -17.44 14.45 0.44
CA ALA A 597 -17.11 15.84 0.09
C ALA A 597 -15.90 16.36 0.87
N ALA A 598 -15.80 16.03 2.15
CA ALA A 598 -14.68 16.41 3.00
C ALA A 598 -13.38 15.75 2.55
N ALA A 599 -13.35 14.44 2.36
CA ALA A 599 -12.17 13.69 1.96
C ALA A 599 -11.59 14.16 0.61
N LEU A 600 -12.46 14.38 -0.39
CA LEU A 600 -12.03 14.88 -1.71
C LEU A 600 -11.47 16.30 -1.66
N ARG A 601 -11.97 17.15 -0.77
CA ARG A 601 -11.42 18.51 -0.59
C ARG A 601 -10.09 18.49 0.15
N GLU A 602 -10.02 17.75 1.24
CA GLU A 602 -8.86 17.73 2.13
C GLU A 602 -7.65 16.98 1.53
N MET A 603 -7.83 16.08 0.55
CA MET A 603 -6.70 15.37 -0.10
C MET A 603 -5.86 16.26 -1.02
N VAL A 604 -6.40 17.40 -1.50
CA VAL A 604 -5.74 18.20 -2.55
C VAL A 604 -4.45 18.83 -2.05
N LEU A 605 -4.46 19.43 -0.88
CA LEU A 605 -3.30 20.16 -0.34
C LEU A 605 -2.12 19.24 -0.01
N PRO A 606 -2.29 18.14 0.74
CA PRO A 606 -1.17 17.21 1.00
C PRO A 606 -0.67 16.55 -0.31
N GLY A 607 -1.56 16.17 -1.23
CA GLY A 607 -1.16 15.59 -2.51
C GLY A 607 -0.35 16.58 -3.38
N ALA A 608 -0.80 17.82 -3.50
CA ALA A 608 -0.08 18.86 -4.23
C ALA A 608 1.30 19.16 -3.62
N LEU A 609 1.41 19.14 -2.28
CA LEU A 609 2.66 19.38 -1.57
C LEU A 609 3.75 18.39 -1.99
N VAL A 610 3.44 17.10 -2.01
CA VAL A 610 4.40 16.04 -2.34
C VAL A 610 4.87 16.15 -3.79
N VAL A 611 3.96 16.43 -4.71
CA VAL A 611 4.28 16.51 -6.15
C VAL A 611 5.06 17.79 -6.49
N LEU A 612 4.65 18.92 -5.92
CA LEU A 612 5.23 20.22 -6.30
C LEU A 612 6.53 20.55 -5.58
N MET A 613 6.73 20.08 -4.35
CA MET A 613 7.88 20.49 -3.52
C MET A 613 9.23 20.17 -4.17
N PRO A 614 9.52 18.96 -4.70
CA PRO A 614 10.79 18.70 -5.38
C PRO A 614 11.01 19.58 -6.61
N ILE A 615 9.95 19.84 -7.37
CA ILE A 615 10.00 20.71 -8.57
C ILE A 615 10.32 22.16 -8.16
N VAL A 616 9.58 22.70 -7.20
CA VAL A 616 9.76 24.07 -6.72
C VAL A 616 11.17 24.26 -6.15
N VAL A 617 11.63 23.33 -5.34
CA VAL A 617 12.99 23.39 -4.75
C VAL A 617 14.04 23.32 -5.87
N GLY A 618 13.95 22.40 -6.81
CA GLY A 618 14.90 22.29 -7.90
C GLY A 618 14.98 23.57 -8.76
N VAL A 619 13.83 24.11 -9.16
CA VAL A 619 13.74 25.33 -9.97
C VAL A 619 14.23 26.56 -9.18
N LEU A 620 13.80 26.71 -7.93
CA LEU A 620 14.18 27.84 -7.07
C LEU A 620 15.69 27.89 -6.87
N PHE A 621 16.31 26.79 -6.49
CA PHE A 621 17.74 26.75 -6.23
C PHE A 621 18.56 26.85 -7.51
N LYS A 622 18.11 26.29 -8.64
CA LYS A 622 18.70 26.55 -9.96
C LYS A 622 18.73 28.07 -10.25
N PHE A 623 17.61 28.75 -10.03
CA PHE A 623 17.52 30.19 -10.24
C PHE A 623 18.44 30.98 -9.29
N ILE A 624 18.44 30.66 -7.98
CA ILE A 624 19.30 31.33 -6.98
C ILE A 624 20.78 31.22 -7.35
N TYR A 625 21.24 30.01 -7.71
CA TYR A 625 22.65 29.81 -8.06
C TYR A 625 23.02 30.51 -9.37
N THR A 626 22.17 30.42 -10.39
CA THR A 626 22.42 31.12 -11.67
C THR A 626 22.44 32.64 -11.51
N ALA A 627 21.55 33.21 -10.72
CA ALA A 627 21.50 34.65 -10.45
C ALA A 627 22.71 35.16 -9.68
N ASN A 628 23.39 34.31 -8.90
CA ASN A 628 24.63 34.66 -8.18
C ASN A 628 25.91 34.27 -8.95
N GLY A 629 25.82 34.01 -10.24
CA GLY A 629 26.97 33.64 -11.09
C GLY A 629 27.53 32.22 -10.84
N GLY A 630 26.78 31.37 -10.16
CA GLY A 630 27.10 29.96 -9.91
C GLY A 630 26.52 29.02 -10.95
N GLU A 631 26.87 27.72 -10.84
CA GLU A 631 26.37 26.68 -11.71
C GLU A 631 24.93 26.31 -11.36
N GLY A 632 24.01 26.39 -12.33
CA GLY A 632 22.61 25.99 -12.17
C GLY A 632 22.44 24.49 -11.85
N ALA A 633 23.46 23.67 -12.10
CA ALA A 633 23.55 22.26 -11.72
C ALA A 633 23.41 22.02 -10.20
N LYS A 634 23.76 23.01 -9.36
CA LYS A 634 23.58 22.93 -7.91
C LYS A 634 22.11 22.77 -7.47
N GLY A 635 21.15 23.16 -8.29
CA GLY A 635 19.75 22.89 -8.03
C GLY A 635 19.43 21.39 -7.93
N SER A 636 20.09 20.56 -8.74
CA SER A 636 19.94 19.09 -8.68
C SER A 636 20.61 18.47 -7.45
N GLU A 637 21.71 19.09 -6.92
CA GLU A 637 22.32 18.67 -5.65
C GLU A 637 21.37 18.89 -4.46
N VAL A 638 20.66 20.02 -4.44
CA VAL A 638 19.64 20.32 -3.42
C VAL A 638 18.53 19.29 -3.47
N VAL A 639 18.03 18.95 -4.67
CA VAL A 639 17.00 17.94 -4.85
C VAL A 639 17.50 16.56 -4.44
N ALA A 640 18.77 16.21 -4.71
CA ALA A 640 19.36 14.97 -4.22
C ALA A 640 19.33 14.86 -2.69
N GLY A 641 19.71 15.94 -2.00
CA GLY A 641 19.61 16.04 -0.54
C GLY A 641 18.18 15.90 -0.04
N LEU A 642 17.23 16.60 -0.70
CA LEU A 642 15.80 16.53 -0.39
C LEU A 642 15.26 15.09 -0.53
N LEU A 643 15.55 14.44 -1.64
CA LEU A 643 15.09 13.06 -1.89
C LEU A 643 15.70 12.08 -0.90
N MET A 644 17.00 12.14 -0.67
CA MET A 644 17.71 11.22 0.23
C MET A 644 17.19 11.31 1.66
N VAL A 645 17.23 12.51 2.25
CA VAL A 645 16.82 12.68 3.66
C VAL A 645 15.30 12.59 3.80
N GLY A 646 14.54 13.10 2.83
CA GLY A 646 13.08 12.97 2.79
C GLY A 646 12.62 11.50 2.75
N THR A 647 13.31 10.67 1.98
CA THR A 647 13.03 9.23 1.93
C THR A 647 13.34 8.55 3.26
N ILE A 648 14.50 8.81 3.87
CA ILE A 648 14.85 8.26 5.19
C ILE A 648 13.83 8.67 6.24
N ALA A 649 13.49 9.96 6.31
CA ALA A 649 12.48 10.46 7.24
C ALA A 649 11.09 9.86 6.96
N GLY A 650 10.76 9.67 5.67
CA GLY A 650 9.51 9.06 5.23
C GLY A 650 9.37 7.61 5.68
N ILE A 651 10.41 6.81 5.55
CA ILE A 651 10.43 5.41 6.03
C ILE A 651 10.19 5.37 7.54
N LEU A 652 10.90 6.20 8.31
CA LEU A 652 10.73 6.26 9.76
C LEU A 652 9.33 6.68 10.16
N MET A 653 8.78 7.71 9.50
CA MET A 653 7.43 8.20 9.77
C MET A 653 6.36 7.17 9.38
N ALA A 654 6.53 6.47 8.26
CA ALA A 654 5.61 5.43 7.81
C ALA A 654 5.58 4.24 8.79
N LEU A 655 6.74 3.78 9.25
CA LEU A 655 6.84 2.73 10.28
C LEU A 655 6.17 3.16 11.58
N PHE A 656 6.46 4.38 12.03
CA PHE A 656 5.85 4.95 13.22
C PHE A 656 4.32 4.97 13.12
N LEU A 657 3.76 5.61 12.11
CA LEU A 657 2.31 5.78 11.96
C LEU A 657 1.58 4.43 11.77
N ASN A 658 2.15 3.55 10.92
CA ASN A 658 1.56 2.24 10.64
C ASN A 658 1.47 1.37 11.90
N ASN A 659 2.59 1.21 12.60
CA ASN A 659 2.65 0.30 13.73
C ASN A 659 1.91 0.86 14.95
N THR A 660 1.92 2.19 15.13
CA THR A 660 1.16 2.86 16.20
C THR A 660 -0.34 2.61 16.00
N GLY A 661 -0.86 2.87 14.80
CA GLY A 661 -2.28 2.66 14.50
C GLY A 661 -2.72 1.22 14.73
N GLY A 662 -1.97 0.24 14.19
CA GLY A 662 -2.26 -1.18 14.40
C GLY A 662 -2.16 -1.62 15.87
N ALA A 663 -1.25 -1.03 16.63
CA ALA A 663 -1.10 -1.34 18.05
C ALA A 663 -2.26 -0.79 18.89
N TRP A 664 -2.76 0.43 18.60
CA TRP A 664 -3.93 1.00 19.29
C TRP A 664 -5.20 0.22 18.98
N ASP A 665 -5.48 -0.08 17.71
CA ASP A 665 -6.65 -0.85 17.32
C ASP A 665 -6.68 -2.22 18.02
N ASN A 666 -5.58 -2.94 17.98
CA ASN A 666 -5.49 -4.23 18.67
C ASN A 666 -5.48 -4.11 20.21
N ALA A 667 -5.03 -3.01 20.80
CA ALA A 667 -5.19 -2.77 22.24
C ALA A 667 -6.66 -2.55 22.63
N LYS A 668 -7.42 -1.81 21.80
CA LYS A 668 -8.88 -1.66 21.93
C LYS A 668 -9.56 -3.02 21.89
N LYS A 669 -9.32 -3.82 20.87
CA LYS A 669 -9.91 -5.16 20.68
C LYS A 669 -9.51 -6.15 21.78
N PHE A 670 -8.29 -6.03 22.32
CA PHE A 670 -7.85 -6.83 23.48
C PHE A 670 -8.68 -6.55 24.74
N VAL A 671 -9.00 -5.28 24.98
CA VAL A 671 -9.90 -4.91 26.09
C VAL A 671 -11.33 -5.37 25.81
N GLU A 672 -11.83 -5.17 24.60
CA GLU A 672 -13.20 -5.54 24.18
C GLU A 672 -13.48 -7.04 24.31
N SER A 673 -12.52 -7.87 23.94
CA SER A 673 -12.65 -9.34 24.04
C SER A 673 -12.74 -9.88 25.46
N GLY A 674 -12.49 -9.05 26.49
CA GLY A 674 -12.46 -9.46 27.89
C GLY A 674 -11.24 -10.31 28.27
N ASN A 675 -10.22 -10.36 27.42
CA ASN A 675 -8.97 -11.04 27.71
C ASN A 675 -8.01 -10.19 28.54
N PHE A 676 -8.26 -8.88 28.63
CA PHE A 676 -7.43 -7.97 29.41
C PHE A 676 -7.79 -8.04 30.90
N LYS A 677 -6.78 -8.42 31.71
CA LYS A 677 -6.84 -8.42 33.17
C LYS A 677 -5.78 -7.46 33.70
N ASP A 678 -6.17 -6.62 34.64
CA ASP A 678 -5.23 -5.77 35.38
C ASP A 678 -4.41 -6.58 36.42
N GLU A 679 -3.46 -5.92 37.08
CA GLU A 679 -2.61 -6.51 38.09
C GLU A 679 -3.40 -7.03 39.32
N LYS A 680 -4.63 -6.55 39.54
CA LYS A 680 -5.54 -6.98 40.58
C LYS A 680 -6.43 -8.14 40.15
N GLY A 681 -6.28 -8.64 38.90
CA GLY A 681 -7.09 -9.71 38.35
C GLY A 681 -8.49 -9.30 37.87
N VAL A 682 -8.78 -7.99 37.82
CA VAL A 682 -10.07 -7.47 37.33
C VAL A 682 -10.08 -7.57 35.82
N VAL A 683 -11.12 -8.18 35.26
CA VAL A 683 -11.34 -8.29 33.79
C VAL A 683 -12.00 -7.02 33.28
N HIS A 684 -11.36 -6.35 32.33
CA HIS A 684 -11.93 -5.18 31.67
C HIS A 684 -12.55 -5.64 30.32
N ARG A 685 -13.73 -5.10 30.01
CA ARG A 685 -14.56 -5.47 28.85
C ARG A 685 -15.17 -4.23 28.22
N LYS A 686 -15.93 -4.42 27.14
CA LYS A 686 -16.76 -3.36 26.51
C LYS A 686 -17.48 -2.52 27.57
N LYS A 687 -17.52 -1.21 27.40
CA LYS A 687 -18.10 -0.18 28.30
C LYS A 687 -17.31 0.11 29.57
N SER A 688 -16.21 -0.58 29.90
CA SER A 688 -15.34 -0.19 31.01
C SER A 688 -14.60 1.13 30.71
N ASP A 689 -14.11 1.81 31.79
CA ASP A 689 -13.32 3.05 31.58
C ASP A 689 -12.03 2.79 30.79
N ALA A 690 -11.39 1.63 30.98
CA ALA A 690 -10.25 1.20 30.19
C ALA A 690 -10.62 1.03 28.71
N HIS A 691 -11.81 0.49 28.40
CA HIS A 691 -12.30 0.40 27.02
C HIS A 691 -12.52 1.78 26.40
N LYS A 692 -13.20 2.70 27.11
CA LYS A 692 -13.40 4.08 26.63
C LYS A 692 -12.08 4.79 26.36
N ALA A 693 -11.09 4.60 27.24
CA ALA A 693 -9.76 5.15 27.04
C ALA A 693 -9.04 4.54 25.82
N ALA A 694 -9.18 3.24 25.59
CA ALA A 694 -8.61 2.55 24.45
C ALA A 694 -9.26 3.00 23.12
N VAL A 695 -10.59 3.18 23.09
CA VAL A 695 -11.32 3.73 21.94
C VAL A 695 -10.82 5.14 21.60
N VAL A 696 -10.68 6.02 22.60
CA VAL A 696 -10.16 7.39 22.37
C VAL A 696 -8.73 7.37 21.82
N GLY A 697 -7.90 6.43 22.24
CA GLY A 697 -6.53 6.30 21.72
C GLY A 697 -6.48 5.81 20.29
N ASP A 698 -7.35 4.86 19.93
CA ASP A 698 -7.45 4.32 18.58
C ASP A 698 -8.01 5.35 17.58
N THR A 699 -9.03 6.11 18.01
CA THR A 699 -9.62 7.19 17.20
C THR A 699 -8.76 8.44 17.18
#